data_6c2ea47a0d6d0744d8c89437ad59798e
#
_entry.id   6c2ea47a0d6d0744d8c89437ad59798e
#
_cell.length_a   1.000
_cell.length_b   1.000
_cell.length_c   1.000
_cell.angle_alpha   90.00
_cell.angle_beta   90.00
_cell.angle_gamma   90.00
#
_symmetry.space_group_name_H-M   'P 1'
#
loop_
_entity.id
_entity.type
_entity.pdbx_description
1 polymer ?
#
loop_
_entity_poly.entity_id
_entity_poly.type
_entity_poly.pdbx_seq_one_letter_code
_entity_poly.pdbx_strand_id
1 'polypeptide(L)'
;MTEQMVWLFAFIALYWAYCMQWGVSSARLTQGSSDFFLASRSLPAWVFVLCATGASFAGWAMLGYPSLVMRDGLAFAQLALAAVTIPLTGVLFMKRQWLLSKRFGYITPGEMLSDYFGGDALRILVVGIALVCAVPYVGMHLSATGYLIQWLSAGVVPARLAMWLLTAVVFLYVSIGGLRAVAYVGSLQGLMLGAGMLALGWLAMWHLGGVEGFNAFIQGLTKLGASTLGSWGNSAEGYNAYLHIPGVVQFTAGMGREEPVAGMWTSAMILSTCFALMGIQASPAFSMLAFSCRDPRGFGPQQVWVSAAGVGLLLVFFGLVQGLGANFLGASAALREAGLALGSVLPDLGRGKEAQLYARYLLTLAESAPWFMALLAVCALAAIHSMVSLFTATTGTIIVRDVFLRYLTPRADMTQQKLYARCSMAAIIFAALLLATFAPSAQAQMGSLALGFSLQLWPALAGVCWFPWITRQGTSVGLIAGLLGVLFTETLGNTVCSFLGFDLPWGRWPWTIHSAGWGIFLNIVSCTVVSWISADRHDRVRRAQFHALFAQTVAIAPKKRFLRPVAWSLTLIWFFFAMGPGAILGNDLLGAPNVGPKGWIMGVPSLWAWQMMWWALGVLILWFLAYRMQMSTPLQGDNLFYEAVPTHSISISKESS
;
A
#
# COMPACT_ATOMS: atom_id res chain seq x y z
N MET A 1 -0.89 36.75 11.61
CA MET A 1 -0.63 35.29 11.56
C MET A 1 -0.33 34.81 12.96
N THR A 2 -0.95 33.75 13.42
CA THR A 2 -0.62 33.12 14.70
C THR A 2 0.78 32.51 14.63
N GLU A 3 1.46 32.37 15.78
CA GLU A 3 2.81 31.78 15.83
C GLU A 3 2.84 30.38 15.18
N GLN A 4 1.83 29.54 15.42
CA GLN A 4 1.68 28.23 14.82
C GLN A 4 1.67 28.26 13.27
N MET A 5 1.06 29.29 12.67
CA MET A 5 1.04 29.42 11.20
C MET A 5 2.41 29.81 10.65
N VAL A 6 3.16 30.66 11.37
CA VAL A 6 4.53 31.02 10.97
C VAL A 6 5.40 29.77 10.92
N TRP A 7 5.38 28.97 11.98
CA TRP A 7 6.13 27.71 12.01
C TRP A 7 5.66 26.72 10.94
N LEU A 8 4.35 26.57 10.77
CA LEU A 8 3.79 25.67 9.76
C LEU A 8 4.28 26.00 8.35
N PHE A 9 4.17 27.26 7.94
CA PHE A 9 4.60 27.69 6.61
C PHE A 9 6.13 27.69 6.46
N ALA A 10 6.88 27.99 7.50
CA ALA A 10 8.34 27.92 7.49
C ALA A 10 8.84 26.47 7.26
N PHE A 11 8.30 25.50 7.97
CA PHE A 11 8.67 24.08 7.78
C PHE A 11 8.19 23.52 6.45
N ILE A 12 7.02 23.91 5.97
CA ILE A 12 6.55 23.54 4.62
C ILE A 12 7.50 24.11 3.56
N ALA A 13 7.89 25.38 3.67
CA ALA A 13 8.81 26.00 2.72
C ALA A 13 10.20 25.33 2.74
N LEU A 14 10.71 24.97 3.92
CA LEU A 14 11.96 24.22 4.06
C LEU A 14 11.89 22.86 3.41
N TYR A 15 10.80 22.12 3.63
CA TYR A 15 10.57 20.82 3.00
C TYR A 15 10.47 20.95 1.48
N TRP A 16 9.79 21.97 0.95
CA TRP A 16 9.72 22.22 -0.48
C TRP A 16 11.06 22.60 -1.10
N ALA A 17 11.84 23.43 -0.39
CA ALA A 17 13.21 23.76 -0.81
C ALA A 17 14.07 22.50 -0.95
N TYR A 18 13.96 21.56 0.00
CA TYR A 18 14.63 20.26 -0.08
C TYR A 18 14.16 19.45 -1.31
N CYS A 19 12.86 19.36 -1.57
CA CYS A 19 12.31 18.68 -2.75
C CYS A 19 12.85 19.28 -4.06
N MET A 20 12.84 20.60 -4.16
CA MET A 20 13.33 21.31 -5.34
C MET A 20 14.84 21.17 -5.53
N GLN A 21 15.63 21.19 -4.44
CA GLN A 21 17.06 20.94 -4.48
C GLN A 21 17.38 19.58 -5.11
N TRP A 22 16.68 18.51 -4.68
CA TRP A 22 16.86 17.19 -5.27
C TRP A 22 16.35 17.10 -6.70
N GLY A 23 15.27 17.81 -7.04
CA GLY A 23 14.80 17.94 -8.42
C GLY A 23 15.89 18.49 -9.35
N VAL A 24 16.46 19.63 -8.99
CA VAL A 24 17.52 20.30 -9.77
C VAL A 24 18.83 19.49 -9.78
N SER A 25 19.25 18.96 -8.62
CA SER A 25 20.48 18.16 -8.52
C SER A 25 20.41 16.89 -9.39
N SER A 26 19.26 16.21 -9.35
CA SER A 26 19.04 15.02 -10.17
C SER A 26 19.01 15.34 -11.67
N ALA A 27 18.43 16.49 -12.06
CA ALA A 27 18.41 16.93 -13.45
C ALA A 27 19.81 17.16 -14.02
N ARG A 28 20.72 17.73 -13.22
CA ARG A 28 22.11 17.97 -13.62
C ARG A 28 22.90 16.67 -13.86
N LEU A 29 22.53 15.60 -13.18
CA LEU A 29 23.16 14.29 -13.29
C LEU A 29 22.55 13.45 -14.43
N THR A 30 21.44 13.86 -15.01
CA THR A 30 20.71 13.08 -16.01
C THR A 30 21.33 13.21 -17.40
N GLN A 31 22.06 12.16 -17.85
CA GLN A 31 22.69 12.10 -19.15
C GLN A 31 21.88 11.32 -20.20
N GLY A 32 21.08 10.33 -19.80
CA GLY A 32 20.34 9.43 -20.70
C GLY A 32 18.85 9.28 -20.35
N SER A 33 18.09 8.62 -21.22
CA SER A 33 16.67 8.30 -20.93
C SER A 33 16.56 7.31 -19.76
N SER A 34 17.47 6.34 -19.65
CA SER A 34 17.53 5.43 -18.51
C SER A 34 17.83 6.14 -17.20
N ASP A 35 18.55 7.26 -17.24
CA ASP A 35 18.79 8.10 -16.06
C ASP A 35 17.50 8.73 -15.56
N PHE A 36 16.73 9.30 -16.46
CA PHE A 36 15.47 9.95 -16.12
C PHE A 36 14.43 8.95 -15.62
N PHE A 37 14.31 7.81 -16.32
CA PHE A 37 13.26 6.81 -16.05
C PHE A 37 13.59 5.85 -14.89
N LEU A 38 14.87 5.45 -14.72
CA LEU A 38 15.30 4.47 -13.72
C LEU A 38 16.54 4.88 -12.91
N ALA A 39 16.85 6.18 -12.83
CA ALA A 39 18.04 6.67 -12.10
C ALA A 39 19.34 5.92 -12.48
N SER A 40 19.55 5.59 -13.75
CA SER A 40 20.66 4.77 -14.26
C SER A 40 20.83 3.40 -13.58
N ARG A 41 19.77 2.87 -12.95
CA ARG A 41 19.83 1.64 -12.15
C ARG A 41 20.93 1.68 -11.07
N SER A 42 21.13 2.85 -10.47
CA SER A 42 22.23 3.14 -9.55
C SER A 42 21.78 3.49 -8.14
N LEU A 43 20.48 3.33 -7.82
CA LEU A 43 19.97 3.65 -6.50
C LEU A 43 20.67 2.79 -5.43
N PRO A 44 21.25 3.43 -4.39
CA PRO A 44 21.87 2.72 -3.30
C PRO A 44 20.81 2.07 -2.39
N ALA A 45 21.20 1.01 -1.68
CA ALA A 45 20.31 0.21 -0.85
C ALA A 45 19.52 1.04 0.18
N TRP A 46 20.16 1.98 0.88
CA TRP A 46 19.51 2.79 1.89
C TRP A 46 18.42 3.72 1.33
N VAL A 47 18.65 4.29 0.13
CA VAL A 47 17.62 5.12 -0.54
C VAL A 47 16.41 4.26 -0.90
N PHE A 48 16.65 3.07 -1.46
CA PHE A 48 15.57 2.14 -1.76
C PHE A 48 14.80 1.75 -0.51
N VAL A 49 15.49 1.37 0.58
CA VAL A 49 14.86 0.94 1.83
C VAL A 49 13.90 2.00 2.35
N LEU A 50 14.33 3.23 2.46
CA LEU A 50 13.51 4.31 3.01
C LEU A 50 12.41 4.75 2.04
N CYS A 51 12.74 4.94 0.76
CA CYS A 51 11.77 5.35 -0.26
C CYS A 51 10.66 4.30 -0.46
N ALA A 52 11.04 3.01 -0.61
CA ALA A 52 10.06 1.95 -0.80
C ALA A 52 9.17 1.74 0.43
N THR A 53 9.72 1.90 1.65
CA THR A 53 8.91 1.84 2.87
C THR A 53 7.97 3.03 2.96
N GLY A 54 8.46 4.26 2.74
CA GLY A 54 7.63 5.47 2.73
C GLY A 54 6.47 5.35 1.74
N ALA A 55 6.74 4.90 0.52
CA ALA A 55 5.72 4.69 -0.50
C ALA A 55 4.78 3.49 -0.22
N SER A 56 5.25 2.43 0.46
CA SER A 56 4.39 1.28 0.80
C SER A 56 3.31 1.62 1.84
N PHE A 57 3.61 2.48 2.78
CA PHE A 57 2.73 2.79 3.90
C PHE A 57 2.12 4.19 3.80
N ALA A 58 2.84 5.15 3.26
CA ALA A 58 2.38 6.50 2.93
C ALA A 58 1.47 7.13 4.00
N GLY A 59 0.53 7.99 3.56
CA GLY A 59 -0.44 8.63 4.46
C GLY A 59 -1.43 7.65 5.11
N TRP A 60 -1.63 6.46 4.54
CA TRP A 60 -2.54 5.48 5.13
C TRP A 60 -2.09 5.05 6.53
N ALA A 61 -0.83 4.70 6.71
CA ALA A 61 -0.34 4.24 8.01
C ALA A 61 -0.38 5.33 9.08
N MET A 62 -0.13 6.58 8.69
CA MET A 62 -0.01 7.70 9.62
C MET A 62 -1.33 8.38 9.95
N LEU A 63 -2.21 8.55 8.96
CA LEU A 63 -3.49 9.26 9.11
C LEU A 63 -4.69 8.31 9.09
N GLY A 64 -4.74 7.44 8.09
CA GLY A 64 -5.91 6.60 7.83
C GLY A 64 -6.08 5.50 8.85
N TYR A 65 -5.02 4.77 9.18
CA TYR A 65 -5.11 3.64 10.09
C TYR A 65 -5.60 4.03 11.50
N PRO A 66 -5.00 5.01 12.22
CA PRO A 66 -5.52 5.40 13.53
C PRO A 66 -6.96 5.93 13.50
N SER A 67 -7.32 6.68 12.45
CA SER A 67 -8.68 7.22 12.29
C SER A 67 -9.73 6.11 12.16
N LEU A 68 -9.42 5.06 11.43
CA LEU A 68 -10.31 3.93 11.25
C LEU A 68 -10.29 2.98 12.46
N VAL A 69 -9.16 2.84 13.16
CA VAL A 69 -9.11 2.13 14.45
C VAL A 69 -9.97 2.83 15.49
N MET A 70 -9.99 4.16 15.53
CA MET A 70 -10.88 4.93 16.40
C MET A 70 -12.35 4.60 16.11
N ARG A 71 -12.74 4.48 14.83
CA ARG A 71 -14.11 4.20 14.41
C ARG A 71 -14.50 2.74 14.57
N ASP A 72 -13.66 1.81 14.12
CA ASP A 72 -14.01 0.40 13.91
C ASP A 72 -13.33 -0.57 14.91
N GLY A 73 -12.47 -0.06 15.79
CA GLY A 73 -11.90 -0.81 16.91
C GLY A 73 -10.86 -1.87 16.54
N LEU A 74 -10.77 -2.91 17.40
CA LEU A 74 -9.76 -3.98 17.29
C LEU A 74 -9.95 -4.88 16.07
N ALA A 75 -11.19 -5.04 15.59
CA ALA A 75 -11.43 -5.81 14.37
C ALA A 75 -10.74 -5.18 13.16
N PHE A 76 -10.89 -3.85 12.97
CA PHE A 76 -10.15 -3.11 11.93
C PHE A 76 -8.64 -3.09 12.20
N ALA A 77 -8.25 -2.98 13.47
CA ALA A 77 -6.84 -2.91 13.87
C ALA A 77 -6.02 -4.11 13.37
N GLN A 78 -6.64 -5.27 13.11
CA GLN A 78 -5.97 -6.43 12.51
C GLN A 78 -5.31 -6.11 11.16
N LEU A 79 -5.73 -5.05 10.47
CA LEU A 79 -5.06 -4.59 9.25
C LEU A 79 -3.63 -4.06 9.48
N ALA A 80 -3.16 -3.88 10.73
CA ALA A 80 -1.74 -3.66 11.01
C ALA A 80 -0.85 -4.81 10.50
N LEU A 81 -1.39 -6.04 10.39
CA LEU A 81 -0.71 -7.19 9.79
C LEU A 81 -0.38 -6.98 8.29
N ALA A 82 -0.95 -5.96 7.67
CA ALA A 82 -0.52 -5.51 6.33
C ALA A 82 0.96 -5.10 6.29
N ALA A 83 1.55 -4.72 7.44
CA ALA A 83 2.99 -4.51 7.55
C ALA A 83 3.82 -5.76 7.20
N VAL A 84 3.23 -6.95 7.31
CA VAL A 84 3.83 -8.23 6.90
C VAL A 84 3.43 -8.60 5.47
N THR A 85 2.15 -8.44 5.10
CA THR A 85 1.65 -8.91 3.80
C THR A 85 2.08 -8.03 2.63
N ILE A 86 2.14 -6.71 2.79
CA ILE A 86 2.62 -5.80 1.75
C ILE A 86 4.05 -6.20 1.31
N PRO A 87 5.07 -6.26 2.21
CA PRO A 87 6.42 -6.63 1.81
C PRO A 87 6.58 -8.11 1.42
N LEU A 88 5.66 -9.00 1.78
CA LEU A 88 5.65 -10.37 1.28
C LEU A 88 5.61 -10.43 -0.25
N THR A 89 4.82 -9.56 -0.89
CA THR A 89 4.82 -9.41 -2.36
C THR A 89 6.22 -9.09 -2.89
N GLY A 90 6.92 -8.18 -2.22
CA GLY A 90 8.31 -7.84 -2.56
C GLY A 90 9.26 -9.02 -2.40
N VAL A 91 9.16 -9.76 -1.30
CA VAL A 91 9.96 -10.98 -1.06
C VAL A 91 9.79 -11.98 -2.20
N LEU A 92 8.55 -12.17 -2.66
CA LEU A 92 8.23 -13.14 -3.70
C LEU A 92 8.74 -12.73 -5.09
N PHE A 93 8.70 -11.43 -5.43
CA PHE A 93 8.87 -11.02 -6.82
C PHE A 93 10.03 -10.08 -7.10
N MET A 94 10.39 -9.15 -6.20
CA MET A 94 11.29 -8.04 -6.53
C MET A 94 12.67 -8.48 -7.03
N LYS A 95 13.32 -9.43 -6.37
CA LYS A 95 14.66 -9.89 -6.75
C LYS A 95 14.69 -10.49 -8.15
N ARG A 96 13.67 -11.27 -8.52
CA ARG A 96 13.58 -11.91 -9.85
C ARG A 96 13.24 -10.90 -10.93
N GLN A 97 12.32 -9.99 -10.69
CA GLN A 97 12.01 -8.89 -11.59
C GLN A 97 13.23 -7.98 -11.80
N TRP A 98 13.93 -7.62 -10.72
CA TRP A 98 15.18 -6.84 -10.79
C TRP A 98 16.22 -7.52 -11.66
N LEU A 99 16.42 -8.83 -11.50
CA LEU A 99 17.37 -9.62 -12.30
C LEU A 99 17.02 -9.56 -13.79
N LEU A 100 15.75 -9.77 -14.14
CA LEU A 100 15.29 -9.69 -15.52
C LEU A 100 15.50 -8.29 -16.09
N SER A 101 15.14 -7.25 -15.35
CA SER A 101 15.35 -5.88 -15.79
C SER A 101 16.83 -5.53 -16.00
N LYS A 102 17.72 -6.01 -15.12
CA LYS A 102 19.18 -5.84 -15.28
C LYS A 102 19.71 -6.58 -16.52
N ARG A 103 19.24 -7.81 -16.74
CA ARG A 103 19.73 -8.66 -17.84
C ARG A 103 19.23 -8.24 -19.21
N PHE A 104 17.95 -7.89 -19.32
CA PHE A 104 17.29 -7.61 -20.59
C PHE A 104 17.04 -6.10 -20.85
N GLY A 105 17.38 -5.24 -19.90
CA GLY A 105 17.26 -3.79 -20.07
C GLY A 105 15.84 -3.24 -19.89
N TYR A 106 14.88 -4.00 -19.36
CA TYR A 106 13.48 -3.54 -19.20
C TYR A 106 13.39 -2.30 -18.33
N ILE A 107 12.66 -1.29 -18.78
CA ILE A 107 12.38 -0.06 -18.05
C ILE A 107 11.03 -0.17 -17.34
N THR A 108 10.05 -0.79 -17.98
CA THR A 108 8.69 -0.95 -17.44
C THR A 108 8.34 -2.43 -17.22
N PRO A 109 7.44 -2.74 -16.29
CA PRO A 109 6.92 -4.10 -16.16
C PRO A 109 6.09 -4.52 -17.39
N GLY A 110 5.51 -3.56 -18.14
CA GLY A 110 4.84 -3.83 -19.40
C GLY A 110 5.80 -4.42 -20.45
N GLU A 111 7.01 -3.88 -20.58
CA GLU A 111 8.07 -4.43 -21.43
C GLU A 111 8.43 -5.87 -21.02
N MET A 112 8.64 -6.09 -19.70
CA MET A 112 8.98 -7.41 -19.16
C MET A 112 7.89 -8.46 -19.42
N LEU A 113 6.63 -8.13 -19.16
CA LEU A 113 5.50 -9.05 -19.35
C LEU A 113 5.25 -9.33 -20.84
N SER A 114 5.35 -8.31 -21.68
CA SER A 114 5.19 -8.42 -23.14
C SER A 114 6.25 -9.34 -23.75
N ASP A 115 7.50 -9.23 -23.31
CA ASP A 115 8.60 -10.06 -23.81
C ASP A 115 8.48 -11.51 -23.30
N TYR A 116 8.20 -11.70 -22.00
CA TYR A 116 8.04 -13.03 -21.41
C TYR A 116 6.87 -13.81 -22.01
N PHE A 117 5.68 -13.22 -22.09
CA PHE A 117 4.46 -13.88 -22.57
C PHE A 117 4.29 -13.80 -24.10
N GLY A 118 5.00 -12.87 -24.78
CA GLY A 118 4.93 -12.72 -26.24
C GLY A 118 3.68 -12.04 -26.73
N GLY A 119 3.62 -10.74 -26.68
CA GLY A 119 2.53 -9.94 -27.24
C GLY A 119 2.21 -8.70 -26.44
N ASP A 120 1.60 -7.73 -27.12
CA ASP A 120 1.38 -6.39 -26.56
C ASP A 120 0.12 -6.25 -25.68
N ALA A 121 -0.78 -7.25 -25.68
CA ALA A 121 -2.03 -7.18 -24.90
C ALA A 121 -1.78 -6.94 -23.41
N LEU A 122 -0.83 -7.69 -22.81
CA LEU A 122 -0.47 -7.50 -21.40
C LEU A 122 0.18 -6.14 -21.14
N ARG A 123 0.95 -5.61 -22.09
CA ARG A 123 1.54 -4.27 -22.00
C ARG A 123 0.46 -3.20 -21.88
N ILE A 124 -0.56 -3.26 -22.75
CA ILE A 124 -1.70 -2.32 -22.70
C ILE A 124 -2.51 -2.47 -21.42
N LEU A 125 -2.76 -3.71 -20.95
CA LEU A 125 -3.42 -3.93 -19.66
C LEU A 125 -2.65 -3.34 -18.49
N VAL A 126 -1.32 -3.46 -18.48
CA VAL A 126 -0.45 -2.82 -17.45
C VAL A 126 -0.58 -1.30 -17.50
N VAL A 127 -0.60 -0.69 -18.69
CA VAL A 127 -0.84 0.76 -18.86
C VAL A 127 -2.20 1.15 -18.29
N GLY A 128 -3.25 0.40 -18.60
CA GLY A 128 -4.59 0.63 -18.07
C GLY A 128 -4.63 0.57 -16.53
N ILE A 129 -4.04 -0.46 -15.95
CA ILE A 129 -3.94 -0.62 -14.48
C ILE A 129 -3.15 0.54 -13.88
N ALA A 130 -2.00 0.90 -14.47
CA ALA A 130 -1.18 2.00 -13.97
C ALA A 130 -1.95 3.33 -13.94
N LEU A 131 -2.76 3.63 -14.96
CA LEU A 131 -3.58 4.84 -15.03
C LEU A 131 -4.73 4.82 -14.02
N VAL A 132 -5.49 3.72 -13.97
CA VAL A 132 -6.62 3.58 -13.03
C VAL A 132 -6.13 3.57 -11.58
N CYS A 133 -4.92 3.08 -11.31
CA CYS A 133 -4.32 3.19 -9.99
C CYS A 133 -3.82 4.62 -9.72
N ALA A 134 -3.06 5.23 -10.65
CA ALA A 134 -2.39 6.49 -10.38
C ALA A 134 -3.38 7.64 -10.21
N VAL A 135 -4.33 7.84 -11.13
CA VAL A 135 -5.16 9.06 -11.13
C VAL A 135 -6.02 9.19 -9.87
N PRO A 136 -6.89 8.23 -9.50
CA PRO A 136 -7.71 8.38 -8.30
C PRO A 136 -6.92 8.24 -7.02
N TYR A 137 -5.89 7.37 -6.99
CA TYR A 137 -5.09 7.16 -5.79
C TYR A 137 -4.23 8.37 -5.44
N VAL A 138 -3.59 8.99 -6.44
CA VAL A 138 -2.90 10.28 -6.29
C VAL A 138 -3.90 11.36 -5.84
N GLY A 139 -5.08 11.41 -6.45
CA GLY A 139 -6.13 12.36 -6.08
C GLY A 139 -6.54 12.26 -4.60
N MET A 140 -6.70 11.02 -4.06
CA MET A 140 -7.00 10.80 -2.64
C MET A 140 -5.92 11.41 -1.73
N HIS A 141 -4.65 11.23 -2.08
CA HIS A 141 -3.54 11.78 -1.32
C HIS A 141 -3.48 13.30 -1.40
N LEU A 142 -3.77 13.87 -2.58
CA LEU A 142 -3.87 15.32 -2.73
C LEU A 142 -5.01 15.93 -1.89
N SER A 143 -6.17 15.27 -1.84
CA SER A 143 -7.28 15.66 -0.97
C SER A 143 -6.89 15.64 0.50
N ALA A 144 -6.26 14.54 0.96
CA ALA A 144 -5.79 14.41 2.34
C ALA A 144 -4.83 15.54 2.73
N THR A 145 -3.91 15.90 1.83
CA THR A 145 -2.99 17.02 2.01
C THR A 145 -3.74 18.36 2.15
N GLY A 146 -4.68 18.63 1.25
CA GLY A 146 -5.44 19.87 1.26
C GLY A 146 -6.25 20.06 2.54
N TYR A 147 -6.99 19.04 2.94
CA TYR A 147 -7.78 19.09 4.17
C TYR A 147 -6.90 19.19 5.43
N LEU A 148 -5.76 18.50 5.47
CA LEU A 148 -4.83 18.61 6.59
C LEU A 148 -4.37 20.06 6.80
N ILE A 149 -3.96 20.74 5.74
CA ILE A 149 -3.54 22.16 5.81
C ILE A 149 -4.71 23.05 6.19
N GLN A 150 -5.90 22.82 5.65
CA GLN A 150 -7.10 23.59 6.01
C GLN A 150 -7.40 23.49 7.50
N TRP A 151 -7.35 22.30 8.08
CA TRP A 151 -7.63 22.10 9.51
C TRP A 151 -6.55 22.73 10.39
N LEU A 152 -5.26 22.58 10.05
CA LEU A 152 -4.15 23.13 10.83
C LEU A 152 -4.05 24.65 10.72
N SER A 153 -4.50 25.25 9.60
CA SER A 153 -4.55 26.69 9.42
C SER A 153 -5.85 27.34 9.91
N ALA A 154 -6.71 26.58 10.60
CA ALA A 154 -8.04 27.04 11.02
C ALA A 154 -8.89 27.63 9.86
N GLY A 155 -8.73 27.09 8.65
CA GLY A 155 -9.46 27.51 7.47
C GLY A 155 -8.87 28.73 6.73
N VAL A 156 -7.78 29.34 7.21
CA VAL A 156 -7.11 30.46 6.52
C VAL A 156 -6.62 30.06 5.13
N VAL A 157 -6.12 28.81 4.99
CA VAL A 157 -5.81 28.24 3.67
C VAL A 157 -6.89 27.23 3.32
N PRO A 158 -7.75 27.54 2.31
CA PRO A 158 -8.75 26.59 1.85
C PRO A 158 -8.11 25.31 1.29
N ALA A 159 -8.75 24.15 1.52
CA ALA A 159 -8.24 22.87 1.05
C ALA A 159 -7.90 22.86 -0.45
N ARG A 160 -8.78 23.46 -1.28
CA ARG A 160 -8.55 23.55 -2.72
C ARG A 160 -7.24 24.27 -3.05
N LEU A 161 -6.99 25.43 -2.44
CA LEU A 161 -5.75 26.18 -2.65
C LEU A 161 -4.52 25.37 -2.23
N ALA A 162 -4.58 24.71 -1.06
CA ALA A 162 -3.52 23.86 -0.59
C ALA A 162 -3.24 22.69 -1.55
N MET A 163 -4.28 22.01 -2.04
CA MET A 163 -4.15 20.94 -3.05
C MET A 163 -3.39 21.44 -4.29
N TRP A 164 -3.75 22.60 -4.85
CA TRP A 164 -3.13 23.13 -6.05
C TRP A 164 -1.67 23.52 -5.83
N LEU A 165 -1.36 24.22 -4.73
CA LEU A 165 0.00 24.65 -4.43
C LEU A 165 0.94 23.45 -4.19
N LEU A 166 0.48 22.48 -3.40
CA LEU A 166 1.27 21.29 -3.06
C LEU A 166 1.48 20.39 -4.28
N THR A 167 0.45 20.26 -5.12
CA THR A 167 0.54 19.55 -6.40
C THR A 167 1.58 20.17 -7.33
N ALA A 168 1.63 21.50 -7.42
CA ALA A 168 2.60 22.19 -8.26
C ALA A 168 4.04 21.87 -7.86
N VAL A 169 4.33 21.84 -6.55
CA VAL A 169 5.68 21.51 -6.05
C VAL A 169 6.05 20.07 -6.39
N VAL A 170 5.14 19.11 -6.18
CA VAL A 170 5.38 17.70 -6.52
C VAL A 170 5.64 17.55 -8.01
N PHE A 171 4.80 18.16 -8.85
CA PHE A 171 4.97 18.14 -10.31
C PHE A 171 6.33 18.71 -10.73
N LEU A 172 6.74 19.83 -10.17
CA LEU A 172 7.98 20.50 -10.54
C LEU A 172 9.20 19.60 -10.27
N TYR A 173 9.39 19.12 -9.04
CA TYR A 173 10.60 18.33 -8.76
C TYR A 173 10.59 16.97 -9.46
N VAL A 174 9.42 16.33 -9.64
CA VAL A 174 9.29 15.06 -10.35
C VAL A 174 9.59 15.24 -11.85
N SER A 175 9.00 16.25 -12.50
CA SER A 175 9.17 16.51 -13.94
C SER A 175 10.60 16.97 -14.29
N ILE A 176 11.26 17.65 -13.36
CA ILE A 176 12.64 18.11 -13.56
C ILE A 176 13.63 16.96 -13.32
N GLY A 177 13.51 16.24 -12.20
CA GLY A 177 14.52 15.32 -11.72
C GLY A 177 14.27 13.83 -12.00
N GLY A 178 13.06 13.46 -12.49
CA GLY A 178 12.69 12.07 -12.77
C GLY A 178 12.72 11.16 -11.54
N LEU A 179 12.84 9.84 -11.77
CA LEU A 179 12.79 8.85 -10.70
C LEU A 179 13.93 8.97 -9.68
N ARG A 180 15.07 9.53 -10.07
CA ARG A 180 16.19 9.78 -9.13
C ARG A 180 15.78 10.79 -8.05
N ALA A 181 15.19 11.92 -8.43
CA ALA A 181 14.70 12.91 -7.47
C ALA A 181 13.63 12.30 -6.56
N VAL A 182 12.67 11.57 -7.14
CA VAL A 182 11.63 10.86 -6.37
C VAL A 182 12.22 9.94 -5.32
N ALA A 183 13.25 9.16 -5.67
CA ALA A 183 13.86 8.21 -4.74
C ALA A 183 14.59 8.90 -3.57
N TYR A 184 15.37 9.95 -3.84
CA TYR A 184 16.08 10.67 -2.77
C TYR A 184 15.16 11.52 -1.90
N VAL A 185 14.16 12.18 -2.48
CA VAL A 185 13.10 12.85 -1.71
C VAL A 185 12.32 11.82 -0.91
N GLY A 186 11.95 10.69 -1.53
CA GLY A 186 11.24 9.58 -0.91
C GLY A 186 12.00 8.96 0.26
N SER A 187 13.34 9.00 0.27
CA SER A 187 14.11 8.51 1.42
C SER A 187 13.92 9.36 2.68
N LEU A 188 13.88 10.69 2.55
CA LEU A 188 13.52 11.57 3.66
C LEU A 188 12.06 11.36 4.08
N GLN A 189 11.16 11.24 3.11
CA GLN A 189 9.73 11.02 3.37
C GLN A 189 9.48 9.73 4.16
N GLY A 190 10.19 8.65 3.83
CA GLY A 190 10.12 7.39 4.59
C GLY A 190 10.65 7.51 6.01
N LEU A 191 11.73 8.27 6.22
CA LEU A 191 12.23 8.57 7.56
C LEU A 191 11.23 9.40 8.36
N MET A 192 10.65 10.44 7.75
CA MET A 192 9.66 11.31 8.38
C MET A 192 8.36 10.56 8.71
N LEU A 193 7.94 9.59 7.88
CA LEU A 193 6.82 8.70 8.18
C LEU A 193 7.06 7.98 9.53
N GLY A 194 8.18 7.28 9.66
CA GLY A 194 8.49 6.53 10.88
C GLY A 194 8.62 7.43 12.11
N ALA A 195 9.35 8.54 11.99
CA ALA A 195 9.53 9.51 13.07
C ALA A 195 8.20 10.16 13.49
N GLY A 196 7.36 10.53 12.52
CA GLY A 196 6.06 11.12 12.77
C GLY A 196 5.08 10.15 13.44
N MET A 197 5.04 8.89 13.00
CA MET A 197 4.22 7.86 13.66
C MET A 197 4.65 7.61 15.10
N LEU A 198 5.96 7.53 15.35
CA LEU A 198 6.50 7.36 16.70
C LEU A 198 6.16 8.55 17.61
N ALA A 199 6.42 9.77 17.13
CA ALA A 199 6.19 10.98 17.90
C ALA A 199 4.70 11.18 18.21
N LEU A 200 3.81 10.93 17.25
CA LEU A 200 2.38 11.04 17.46
C LEU A 200 1.85 9.96 18.41
N GLY A 201 2.37 8.72 18.29
CA GLY A 201 2.04 7.66 19.25
C GLY A 201 2.47 8.00 20.67
N TRP A 202 3.66 8.58 20.80
CA TRP A 202 4.13 9.08 22.08
C TRP A 202 3.24 10.22 22.62
N LEU A 203 2.83 11.16 21.76
CA LEU A 203 1.90 12.23 22.12
C LEU A 203 0.55 11.68 22.61
N ALA A 204 0.00 10.67 21.95
CA ALA A 204 -1.21 10.01 22.40
C ALA A 204 -1.04 9.36 23.79
N MET A 205 0.09 8.66 24.02
CA MET A 205 0.44 8.08 25.33
C MET A 205 0.57 9.16 26.40
N TRP A 206 1.19 10.29 26.06
CA TRP A 206 1.32 11.42 26.97
C TRP A 206 -0.04 11.97 27.41
N HIS A 207 -0.95 12.19 26.45
CA HIS A 207 -2.31 12.67 26.74
C HIS A 207 -3.14 11.65 27.51
N LEU A 208 -2.90 10.36 27.34
CA LEU A 208 -3.51 9.31 28.16
C LEU A 208 -3.01 9.29 29.62
N GLY A 209 -2.03 10.13 29.99
CA GLY A 209 -1.48 10.17 31.36
C GLY A 209 -0.31 9.22 31.59
N GLY A 210 0.43 8.87 30.55
CA GLY A 210 1.58 7.97 30.64
C GLY A 210 1.17 6.54 31.02
N VAL A 211 1.95 5.88 31.88
CA VAL A 211 1.73 4.47 32.26
C VAL A 211 0.45 4.29 33.10
N GLU A 212 0.18 5.21 34.03
CA GLU A 212 -1.01 5.13 34.90
C GLU A 212 -2.29 5.33 34.10
N GLY A 213 -2.36 6.35 33.26
CA GLY A 213 -3.51 6.60 32.40
C GLY A 213 -3.66 5.54 31.30
N PHE A 214 -2.57 4.97 30.80
CA PHE A 214 -2.61 3.84 29.90
C PHE A 214 -3.22 2.61 30.58
N ASN A 215 -2.89 2.33 31.84
CA ASN A 215 -3.51 1.25 32.60
C ASN A 215 -5.01 1.50 32.83
N ALA A 216 -5.41 2.75 33.12
CA ALA A 216 -6.81 3.14 33.23
C ALA A 216 -7.55 2.97 31.88
N PHE A 217 -6.91 3.34 30.77
CA PHE A 217 -7.43 3.11 29.43
C PHE A 217 -7.64 1.61 29.15
N ILE A 218 -6.64 0.76 29.45
CA ILE A 218 -6.75 -0.70 29.30
C ILE A 218 -7.91 -1.27 30.15
N GLN A 219 -8.06 -0.80 31.39
CA GLN A 219 -9.20 -1.19 32.21
C GLN A 219 -10.54 -0.67 31.65
N GLY A 220 -10.56 0.52 31.07
CA GLY A 220 -11.73 1.09 30.40
C GLY A 220 -12.23 0.23 29.26
N LEU A 221 -11.33 -0.43 28.51
CA LEU A 221 -11.72 -1.31 27.42
C LEU A 221 -12.63 -2.48 27.86
N THR A 222 -12.54 -2.93 29.10
CA THR A 222 -13.43 -3.99 29.63
C THR A 222 -14.88 -3.52 29.78
N LYS A 223 -15.09 -2.21 29.90
CA LYS A 223 -16.40 -1.60 30.11
C LYS A 223 -17.12 -1.24 28.79
N LEU A 224 -16.42 -1.43 27.66
CA LEU A 224 -16.99 -1.18 26.34
C LEU A 224 -17.99 -2.29 25.98
N GLY A 225 -19.23 -2.12 26.40
CA GLY A 225 -20.35 -2.99 26.01
C GLY A 225 -20.92 -2.63 24.65
N ALA A 226 -21.69 -3.54 24.07
CA ALA A 226 -22.38 -3.32 22.79
C ALA A 226 -23.26 -2.06 22.79
N SER A 227 -23.88 -1.72 23.94
CA SER A 227 -24.72 -0.54 24.10
C SER A 227 -23.95 0.78 24.12
N THR A 228 -22.71 0.78 24.58
CA THR A 228 -21.90 2.01 24.75
C THR A 228 -21.33 2.51 23.42
N LEU A 229 -21.07 1.62 22.47
CA LEU A 229 -20.50 1.92 21.16
C LEU A 229 -21.44 1.60 20.00
N GLY A 230 -22.68 1.25 20.27
CA GLY A 230 -23.68 0.87 19.26
C GLY A 230 -23.96 1.93 18.19
N SER A 231 -23.60 3.19 18.45
CA SER A 231 -23.65 4.28 17.45
C SER A 231 -22.40 4.37 16.56
N TRP A 232 -21.33 3.66 16.92
CA TRP A 232 -20.04 3.72 16.25
C TRP A 232 -19.71 2.47 15.44
N GLY A 233 -19.78 1.35 16.08
CA GLY A 233 -19.56 0.08 15.42
C GLY A 233 -20.91 -0.50 15.06
N ASN A 234 -21.01 -1.13 13.96
CA ASN A 234 -22.16 -1.93 13.58
C ASN A 234 -22.32 -3.09 14.57
N SER A 235 -22.72 -2.78 15.81
CA SER A 235 -23.02 -3.81 16.80
C SER A 235 -24.34 -4.45 16.44
N ALA A 236 -24.29 -5.67 15.99
CA ALA A 236 -25.45 -6.52 16.00
C ALA A 236 -25.74 -7.00 17.41
N GLU A 237 -26.98 -7.40 17.59
CA GLU A 237 -27.45 -8.03 18.78
C GLU A 237 -26.47 -9.10 19.29
N GLY A 238 -25.89 -8.87 20.46
CA GLY A 238 -25.08 -9.83 21.19
C GLY A 238 -23.58 -9.93 20.82
N TYR A 239 -23.10 -9.16 19.85
CA TYR A 239 -21.69 -9.21 19.43
C TYR A 239 -21.06 -7.82 19.49
N ASN A 240 -20.01 -7.63 20.27
CA ASN A 240 -19.28 -6.37 20.32
C ASN A 240 -18.24 -6.29 19.21
N ALA A 241 -18.66 -5.87 18.02
CA ALA A 241 -17.81 -5.75 16.84
C ALA A 241 -16.64 -4.76 16.99
N TYR A 242 -16.60 -3.95 18.06
CA TYR A 242 -15.51 -3.02 18.31
C TYR A 242 -14.27 -3.71 18.94
N LEU A 243 -14.47 -4.72 19.79
CA LEU A 243 -13.38 -5.46 20.44
C LEU A 243 -13.17 -6.86 19.87
N HIS A 244 -14.04 -7.32 18.96
CA HIS A 244 -14.04 -8.66 18.40
C HIS A 244 -14.15 -8.66 16.89
N ILE A 245 -13.66 -9.73 16.27
CA ILE A 245 -13.97 -10.06 14.88
C ILE A 245 -15.35 -10.71 14.83
N PRO A 246 -16.33 -10.15 14.08
CA PRO A 246 -17.74 -10.58 14.14
C PRO A 246 -18.03 -11.87 13.35
N GLY A 247 -17.08 -12.74 13.17
CA GLY A 247 -17.23 -14.00 12.46
C GLY A 247 -16.36 -14.12 11.21
N VAL A 248 -16.52 -15.22 10.47
CA VAL A 248 -15.74 -15.47 9.24
C VAL A 248 -16.27 -14.65 8.08
N VAL A 249 -17.56 -14.71 7.83
CA VAL A 249 -18.30 -13.97 6.81
C VAL A 249 -19.64 -13.54 7.39
N GLN A 250 -20.22 -12.52 6.82
CA GLN A 250 -21.59 -12.09 7.15
C GLN A 250 -22.47 -12.23 5.91
N PHE A 251 -23.60 -12.93 6.09
CA PHE A 251 -24.66 -13.00 5.09
C PHE A 251 -25.72 -11.97 5.47
N THR A 252 -25.85 -10.93 4.68
CA THR A 252 -26.90 -9.94 4.85
C THR A 252 -28.11 -10.29 3.98
N ALA A 253 -29.31 -9.86 4.38
CA ALA A 253 -30.50 -10.05 3.56
C ALA A 253 -30.29 -9.35 2.20
N GLY A 254 -30.09 -10.15 1.13
CA GLY A 254 -29.75 -9.66 -0.22
C GLY A 254 -28.27 -9.76 -0.57
N MET A 255 -27.56 -10.76 -0.05
CA MET A 255 -26.19 -11.13 -0.46
C MET A 255 -25.17 -9.99 -0.53
N GLY A 256 -25.01 -9.22 0.51
CA GLY A 256 -23.94 -8.25 0.58
C GLY A 256 -24.43 -6.80 0.56
N ARG A 257 -25.27 -6.44 1.52
CA ARG A 257 -25.59 -5.04 1.79
C ARG A 257 -24.34 -4.31 2.30
N GLU A 258 -24.29 -2.99 2.08
CA GLU A 258 -23.19 -2.15 2.52
C GLU A 258 -22.99 -2.15 4.05
N GLU A 259 -24.03 -2.47 4.82
CA GLU A 259 -24.01 -2.52 6.29
C GLU A 259 -24.47 -3.90 6.80
N PRO A 260 -23.54 -4.83 7.00
CA PRO A 260 -23.84 -6.11 7.64
C PRO A 260 -24.21 -5.92 9.12
N VAL A 261 -25.21 -6.68 9.58
CA VAL A 261 -25.82 -6.52 10.91
C VAL A 261 -24.82 -6.67 12.06
N ALA A 262 -23.83 -7.56 11.94
CA ALA A 262 -22.84 -7.83 13.01
C ALA A 262 -21.51 -7.11 12.81
N GLY A 263 -21.41 -6.20 11.84
CA GLY A 263 -20.18 -5.49 11.53
C GLY A 263 -19.46 -6.02 10.31
N MET A 264 -18.77 -5.12 9.62
CA MET A 264 -18.15 -5.36 8.33
C MET A 264 -16.78 -6.07 8.44
N TRP A 265 -16.07 -5.89 9.54
CA TRP A 265 -14.68 -6.36 9.70
C TRP A 265 -14.61 -7.82 10.13
N THR A 266 -15.24 -8.70 9.35
CA THR A 266 -15.09 -10.15 9.47
C THR A 266 -13.67 -10.60 9.12
N SER A 267 -13.27 -11.82 9.48
CA SER A 267 -11.94 -12.31 9.13
C SER A 267 -11.73 -12.41 7.61
N ALA A 268 -12.76 -12.71 6.84
CA ALA A 268 -12.70 -12.69 5.37
C ALA A 268 -12.51 -11.28 4.82
N MET A 269 -13.13 -10.25 5.41
CA MET A 269 -12.90 -8.85 5.05
C MET A 269 -11.47 -8.43 5.38
N ILE A 270 -10.97 -8.77 6.56
CA ILE A 270 -9.59 -8.47 6.98
C ILE A 270 -8.59 -9.11 6.01
N LEU A 271 -8.73 -10.41 5.74
CA LEU A 271 -7.86 -11.15 4.83
C LEU A 271 -7.88 -10.56 3.41
N SER A 272 -9.07 -10.32 2.87
CA SER A 272 -9.22 -9.82 1.49
C SER A 272 -8.80 -8.35 1.36
N THR A 273 -8.93 -7.53 2.40
CA THR A 273 -8.37 -6.17 2.44
C THR A 273 -6.84 -6.21 2.52
N CYS A 274 -6.26 -7.13 3.29
CA CYS A 274 -4.81 -7.34 3.27
C CYS A 274 -4.31 -7.77 1.89
N PHE A 275 -5.07 -8.58 1.15
CA PHE A 275 -4.76 -8.86 -0.26
C PHE A 275 -4.80 -7.60 -1.12
N ALA A 276 -5.81 -6.73 -0.96
CA ALA A 276 -5.84 -5.45 -1.68
C ALA A 276 -4.56 -4.62 -1.40
N LEU A 277 -4.14 -4.53 -0.14
CA LEU A 277 -2.92 -3.82 0.26
C LEU A 277 -1.64 -4.45 -0.31
N MET A 278 -1.58 -5.77 -0.53
CA MET A 278 -0.48 -6.41 -1.26
C MET A 278 -0.34 -5.89 -2.69
N GLY A 279 -1.43 -5.38 -3.29
CA GLY A 279 -1.42 -4.70 -4.58
C GLY A 279 -0.48 -3.49 -4.65
N ILE A 280 -0.13 -2.87 -3.52
CA ILE A 280 0.82 -1.76 -3.47
C ILE A 280 2.17 -2.20 -4.06
N GLN A 281 2.77 -3.27 -3.55
CA GLN A 281 4.06 -3.76 -4.04
C GLN A 281 3.96 -4.66 -5.30
N ALA A 282 2.76 -5.04 -5.70
CA ALA A 282 2.51 -5.65 -7.02
C ALA A 282 2.35 -4.59 -8.13
N SER A 283 2.17 -3.32 -7.78
CA SER A 283 1.96 -2.25 -8.76
C SER A 283 3.16 -2.05 -9.69
N PRO A 284 2.92 -1.54 -10.90
CA PRO A 284 3.98 -1.20 -11.85
C PRO A 284 5.01 -0.23 -11.29
N ALA A 285 4.60 0.66 -10.39
CA ALA A 285 5.46 1.64 -9.75
C ALA A 285 6.55 0.99 -8.89
N PHE A 286 6.20 -0.03 -8.11
CA PHE A 286 7.17 -0.76 -7.28
C PHE A 286 8.09 -1.66 -8.09
N SER A 287 7.61 -2.24 -9.19
CA SER A 287 8.48 -2.95 -10.14
C SER A 287 9.57 -2.03 -10.69
N MET A 288 9.20 -0.81 -11.13
CA MET A 288 10.16 0.17 -11.64
C MET A 288 11.13 0.67 -10.56
N LEU A 289 10.66 0.87 -9.33
CA LEU A 289 11.52 1.22 -8.21
C LEU A 289 12.55 0.11 -7.92
N ALA A 290 12.15 -1.16 -7.98
CA ALA A 290 13.07 -2.28 -7.86
C ALA A 290 14.08 -2.32 -9.03
N PHE A 291 13.64 -2.04 -10.28
CA PHE A 291 14.53 -1.99 -11.46
C PHE A 291 15.59 -0.90 -11.36
N SER A 292 15.31 0.18 -10.63
CA SER A 292 16.24 1.29 -10.44
C SER A 292 17.35 1.01 -9.43
N CYS A 293 17.29 -0.09 -8.67
CA CYS A 293 18.29 -0.45 -7.69
C CYS A 293 19.62 -0.89 -8.34
N ARG A 294 20.72 -0.47 -7.73
CA ARG A 294 22.06 -0.91 -8.12
C ARG A 294 22.22 -2.41 -7.92
N ASP A 295 21.81 -2.90 -6.76
CA ASP A 295 21.90 -4.29 -6.33
C ASP A 295 20.74 -4.65 -5.38
N PRO A 296 20.47 -5.93 -5.11
CA PRO A 296 19.34 -6.35 -4.27
C PRO A 296 19.61 -6.27 -2.76
N ARG A 297 20.73 -5.67 -2.30
CA ARG A 297 21.07 -5.58 -0.85
C ARG A 297 20.01 -4.85 -0.02
N GLY A 298 19.26 -3.94 -0.63
CA GLY A 298 18.21 -3.19 0.04
C GLY A 298 16.89 -3.97 0.24
N PHE A 299 16.65 -5.04 -0.52
CA PHE A 299 15.35 -5.72 -0.51
C PHE A 299 15.02 -6.37 0.83
N GLY A 300 15.91 -7.21 1.35
CA GLY A 300 15.71 -7.84 2.66
C GLY A 300 15.53 -6.86 3.82
N PRO A 301 16.41 -5.86 3.99
CA PRO A 301 16.23 -4.82 5.01
C PRO A 301 14.92 -4.05 4.90
N GLN A 302 14.51 -3.67 3.68
CA GLN A 302 13.25 -2.98 3.46
C GLN A 302 12.06 -3.84 3.87
N GLN A 303 12.04 -5.10 3.45
CA GLN A 303 10.90 -5.99 3.63
C GLN A 303 10.74 -6.46 5.08
N VAL A 304 11.84 -6.88 5.71
CA VAL A 304 11.80 -7.49 7.03
C VAL A 304 11.93 -6.46 8.15
N TRP A 305 13.01 -5.67 8.12
CA TRP A 305 13.36 -4.86 9.28
C TRP A 305 12.63 -3.52 9.33
N VAL A 306 12.60 -2.79 8.21
CA VAL A 306 11.99 -1.46 8.22
C VAL A 306 10.47 -1.54 8.04
N SER A 307 9.98 -2.36 7.11
CA SER A 307 8.54 -2.50 6.88
C SER A 307 7.87 -3.40 7.93
N ALA A 308 8.18 -4.70 7.94
CA ALA A 308 7.43 -5.63 8.77
C ALA A 308 7.70 -5.44 10.28
N ALA A 309 8.96 -5.31 10.68
CA ALA A 309 9.29 -5.09 12.09
C ALA A 309 9.05 -3.63 12.52
N GLY A 310 9.65 -2.66 11.84
CA GLY A 310 9.59 -1.25 12.23
C GLY A 310 8.19 -0.65 12.09
N VAL A 311 7.68 -0.54 10.86
CA VAL A 311 6.33 0.02 10.64
C VAL A 311 5.26 -0.87 11.27
N GLY A 312 5.45 -2.20 11.28
CA GLY A 312 4.54 -3.11 11.96
C GLY A 312 4.41 -2.83 13.45
N LEU A 313 5.52 -2.59 14.15
CA LEU A 313 5.50 -2.17 15.56
C LEU A 313 4.74 -0.86 15.74
N LEU A 314 5.00 0.12 14.84
CA LEU A 314 4.34 1.42 14.91
C LEU A 314 2.82 1.30 14.70
N LEU A 315 2.35 0.42 13.82
CA LEU A 315 0.93 0.18 13.59
C LEU A 315 0.29 -0.61 14.74
N VAL A 316 0.88 -1.75 15.12
CA VAL A 316 0.31 -2.69 16.11
C VAL A 316 0.21 -2.06 17.50
N PHE A 317 1.13 -1.15 17.84
CA PHE A 317 1.14 -0.49 19.14
C PHE A 317 0.74 0.98 19.04
N PHE A 318 1.54 1.83 18.40
CA PHE A 318 1.32 3.28 18.43
C PHE A 318 0.09 3.73 17.66
N GLY A 319 -0.16 3.17 16.48
CA GLY A 319 -1.35 3.51 15.69
C GLY A 319 -2.65 3.04 16.35
N LEU A 320 -2.60 1.89 17.01
CA LEU A 320 -3.74 1.37 17.78
C LEU A 320 -4.03 2.24 19.01
N VAL A 321 -2.99 2.62 19.78
CA VAL A 321 -3.15 3.51 20.94
C VAL A 321 -3.67 4.88 20.52
N GLN A 322 -3.20 5.44 19.41
CA GLN A 322 -3.74 6.68 18.84
C GLN A 322 -5.24 6.56 18.54
N GLY A 323 -5.65 5.49 17.88
CA GLY A 323 -7.03 5.28 17.46
C GLY A 323 -7.96 5.00 18.65
N LEU A 324 -7.75 3.91 19.36
CA LEU A 324 -8.59 3.54 20.50
C LEU A 324 -8.49 4.59 21.62
N GLY A 325 -7.27 5.06 21.94
CA GLY A 325 -7.03 6.05 22.97
C GLY A 325 -7.74 7.37 22.72
N ALA A 326 -7.92 7.77 21.46
CA ALA A 326 -8.65 8.99 21.11
C ALA A 326 -10.07 9.03 21.69
N ASN A 327 -10.76 7.89 21.66
CA ASN A 327 -12.12 7.78 22.23
C ASN A 327 -12.13 8.11 23.74
N PHE A 328 -11.13 7.63 24.47
CA PHE A 328 -10.97 7.89 25.90
C PHE A 328 -10.48 9.32 26.19
N LEU A 329 -9.82 9.97 25.23
CA LEU A 329 -9.40 11.37 25.30
C LEU A 329 -10.53 12.36 24.92
N GLY A 330 -11.73 11.87 24.68
CA GLY A 330 -12.90 12.71 24.42
C GLY A 330 -13.41 12.72 22.98
N ALA A 331 -12.79 11.99 22.04
CA ALA A 331 -13.25 11.95 20.66
C ALA A 331 -14.61 11.25 20.48
N SER A 332 -15.10 10.50 21.47
CA SER A 332 -16.42 9.86 21.48
C SER A 332 -17.36 10.50 22.49
N ALA A 333 -18.46 11.10 22.01
CA ALA A 333 -19.51 11.63 22.87
C ALA A 333 -20.11 10.54 23.78
N ALA A 334 -20.33 9.34 23.25
CA ALA A 334 -20.90 8.21 23.98
C ALA A 334 -20.02 7.80 25.19
N LEU A 335 -18.70 7.81 25.05
CA LEU A 335 -17.79 7.51 26.17
C LEU A 335 -17.73 8.63 27.21
N ARG A 336 -17.90 9.88 26.79
CA ARG A 336 -18.03 11.01 27.72
C ARG A 336 -19.30 10.91 28.53
N GLU A 337 -20.44 10.64 27.90
CA GLU A 337 -21.73 10.45 28.55
C GLU A 337 -21.74 9.26 29.50
N ALA A 338 -21.03 8.18 29.14
CA ALA A 338 -20.87 7.01 29.98
C ALA A 338 -19.87 7.21 31.15
N GLY A 339 -19.21 8.37 31.26
CA GLY A 339 -18.21 8.65 32.29
C GLY A 339 -16.93 7.82 32.16
N LEU A 340 -16.65 7.31 30.98
CA LEU A 340 -15.46 6.50 30.68
C LEU A 340 -14.32 7.31 30.06
N ALA A 341 -14.56 8.56 29.65
CA ALA A 341 -13.52 9.42 29.12
C ALA A 341 -12.54 9.86 30.23
N LEU A 342 -11.25 9.80 29.94
CA LEU A 342 -10.16 10.25 30.83
C LEU A 342 -10.01 11.78 30.81
N GLY A 343 -10.77 12.49 29.97
CA GLY A 343 -10.74 13.93 29.83
C GLY A 343 -11.44 14.38 28.54
N SER A 344 -11.36 15.68 28.25
CA SER A 344 -11.87 16.31 27.04
C SER A 344 -10.75 16.94 26.21
N VAL A 345 -9.64 16.25 26.07
CA VAL A 345 -8.45 16.70 25.32
C VAL A 345 -8.77 16.84 23.83
N LEU A 346 -9.54 15.90 23.29
CA LEU A 346 -9.98 15.92 21.89
C LEU A 346 -11.46 16.32 21.82
N PRO A 347 -11.87 17.08 20.78
CA PRO A 347 -13.28 17.36 20.53
C PRO A 347 -13.99 16.09 20.08
N ASP A 348 -15.31 16.10 20.12
CA ASP A 348 -16.12 15.01 19.56
C ASP A 348 -15.89 14.89 18.04
N LEU A 349 -15.45 13.71 17.65
CA LEU A 349 -15.20 13.32 16.25
C LEU A 349 -16.24 12.28 15.86
N GLY A 350 -17.50 12.70 15.70
CA GLY A 350 -18.59 11.85 15.25
C GLY A 350 -18.32 11.23 13.86
N ARG A 351 -19.22 10.35 13.42
CA ARG A 351 -19.15 9.70 12.10
C ARG A 351 -18.92 10.74 10.99
N GLY A 352 -17.96 10.46 10.09
CA GLY A 352 -17.59 11.34 8.98
C GLY A 352 -16.52 12.39 9.32
N LYS A 353 -16.09 12.51 10.57
CA LYS A 353 -15.02 13.43 10.99
C LYS A 353 -13.74 12.71 11.43
N GLU A 354 -13.68 11.40 11.34
CA GLU A 354 -12.55 10.57 11.77
C GLU A 354 -11.24 10.98 11.11
N ALA A 355 -11.29 11.40 9.86
CA ALA A 355 -10.13 11.89 9.12
C ALA A 355 -9.46 13.12 9.75
N GLN A 356 -10.15 13.85 10.65
CA GLN A 356 -9.59 14.99 11.38
C GLN A 356 -8.71 14.55 12.57
N LEU A 357 -8.74 13.28 12.97
CA LEU A 357 -8.06 12.79 14.18
C LEU A 357 -6.61 13.24 14.26
N TYR A 358 -5.85 13.05 13.20
CA TYR A 358 -4.46 13.46 13.12
C TYR A 358 -4.28 14.97 13.38
N ALA A 359 -5.04 15.80 12.67
CA ALA A 359 -4.98 17.25 12.84
C ALA A 359 -5.37 17.68 14.26
N ARG A 360 -6.36 17.02 14.87
CA ARG A 360 -6.81 17.32 16.24
C ARG A 360 -5.74 17.00 17.27
N TYR A 361 -5.03 15.87 17.13
CA TYR A 361 -3.85 15.61 17.97
C TYR A 361 -2.78 16.70 17.82
N LEU A 362 -2.47 17.12 16.61
CA LEU A 362 -1.48 18.18 16.39
C LEU A 362 -1.90 19.51 17.00
N LEU A 363 -3.18 19.86 16.92
CA LEU A 363 -3.68 21.12 17.48
C LEU A 363 -3.58 21.17 19.01
N THR A 364 -3.43 20.05 19.71
CA THR A 364 -3.14 20.07 21.16
C THR A 364 -1.76 20.66 21.49
N LEU A 365 -0.87 20.71 20.50
CA LEU A 365 0.48 21.31 20.62
C LEU A 365 0.53 22.77 20.17
N ALA A 366 -0.58 23.32 19.65
CA ALA A 366 -0.57 24.62 18.99
C ALA A 366 -0.10 25.78 19.90
N GLU A 367 -0.41 25.73 21.21
CA GLU A 367 -0.03 26.74 22.17
C GLU A 367 1.29 26.40 22.90
N SER A 368 1.51 25.12 23.22
CA SER A 368 2.67 24.69 24.03
C SER A 368 3.95 24.48 23.24
N ALA A 369 3.84 23.95 21.98
CA ALA A 369 4.98 23.64 21.14
C ALA A 369 4.62 23.80 19.63
N PRO A 370 4.35 25.02 19.15
CA PRO A 370 3.88 25.27 17.79
C PRO A 370 4.89 24.83 16.71
N TRP A 371 6.20 24.90 17.00
CA TRP A 371 7.24 24.39 16.11
C TRP A 371 7.18 22.86 15.95
N PHE A 372 6.88 22.13 17.04
CA PHE A 372 6.78 20.67 17.01
C PHE A 372 5.51 20.22 16.31
N MET A 373 4.39 20.91 16.54
CA MET A 373 3.16 20.73 15.75
C MET A 373 3.44 20.86 14.25
N ALA A 374 4.16 21.91 13.85
CA ALA A 374 4.49 22.17 12.45
C ALA A 374 5.42 21.09 11.86
N LEU A 375 6.40 20.62 12.63
CA LEU A 375 7.28 19.52 12.23
C LEU A 375 6.47 18.23 11.96
N LEU A 376 5.56 17.87 12.86
CA LEU A 376 4.71 16.68 12.68
C LEU A 376 3.74 16.85 11.50
N ALA A 377 3.22 18.06 11.27
CA ALA A 377 2.42 18.35 10.09
C ALA A 377 3.20 18.09 8.80
N VAL A 378 4.46 18.50 8.74
CA VAL A 378 5.33 18.25 7.57
C VAL A 378 5.68 16.76 7.47
N CYS A 379 5.81 16.02 8.57
CA CYS A 379 5.94 14.55 8.52
C CYS A 379 4.74 13.89 7.81
N ALA A 380 3.52 14.33 8.11
CA ALA A 380 2.33 13.83 7.42
C ALA A 380 2.29 14.20 5.94
N LEU A 381 2.62 15.46 5.60
CA LEU A 381 2.74 15.88 4.20
C LEU A 381 3.77 15.04 3.45
N ALA A 382 4.93 14.82 4.04
CA ALA A 382 5.99 14.00 3.46
C ALA A 382 5.52 12.56 3.22
N ALA A 383 4.87 11.95 4.21
CA ALA A 383 4.30 10.61 4.08
C ALA A 383 3.29 10.51 2.93
N ILE A 384 2.38 11.47 2.81
CA ILE A 384 1.39 11.51 1.73
C ILE A 384 2.07 11.69 0.37
N HIS A 385 3.04 12.61 0.25
CA HIS A 385 3.71 12.95 -1.00
C HIS A 385 4.58 11.82 -1.55
N SER A 386 5.06 10.88 -0.71
CA SER A 386 5.90 9.77 -1.13
C SER A 386 5.24 8.91 -2.21
N MET A 387 3.94 8.65 -2.04
CA MET A 387 3.15 7.88 -3.00
C MET A 387 2.80 8.71 -4.24
N VAL A 388 2.40 9.97 -4.05
CA VAL A 388 2.04 10.90 -5.14
C VAL A 388 3.17 11.00 -6.16
N SER A 389 4.40 11.24 -5.67
CA SER A 389 5.56 11.41 -6.53
C SER A 389 5.95 10.14 -7.28
N LEU A 390 5.94 8.99 -6.58
CA LEU A 390 6.32 7.70 -7.16
C LEU A 390 5.34 7.30 -8.27
N PHE A 391 4.03 7.35 -8.00
CA PHE A 391 3.01 6.94 -8.98
C PHE A 391 2.97 7.90 -10.18
N THR A 392 3.12 9.20 -9.96
CA THR A 392 3.19 10.18 -11.06
C THR A 392 4.39 9.93 -11.97
N ALA A 393 5.59 9.75 -11.40
CA ALA A 393 6.83 9.51 -12.16
C ALA A 393 6.77 8.22 -12.96
N THR A 394 6.35 7.13 -12.32
CA THR A 394 6.36 5.80 -12.93
C THR A 394 5.27 5.64 -13.97
N THR A 395 4.04 6.10 -13.71
CA THR A 395 2.95 6.03 -14.68
C THR A 395 3.24 6.92 -15.89
N GLY A 396 3.81 8.13 -15.69
CA GLY A 396 4.27 8.96 -16.80
C GLY A 396 5.31 8.26 -17.66
N THR A 397 6.25 7.53 -17.05
CA THR A 397 7.24 6.72 -17.77
C THR A 397 6.61 5.56 -18.54
N ILE A 398 5.64 4.86 -17.92
CA ILE A 398 4.90 3.75 -18.56
C ILE A 398 4.18 4.23 -19.82
N ILE A 399 3.49 5.37 -19.77
CA ILE A 399 2.82 5.95 -20.94
C ILE A 399 3.83 6.20 -22.07
N VAL A 400 4.98 6.79 -21.76
CA VAL A 400 6.00 7.07 -22.78
C VAL A 400 6.56 5.79 -23.36
N ARG A 401 6.96 4.84 -22.53
CA ARG A 401 7.65 3.61 -22.98
C ARG A 401 6.71 2.62 -23.65
N ASP A 402 5.52 2.44 -23.07
CA ASP A 402 4.60 1.38 -23.48
C ASP A 402 3.56 1.86 -24.51
N VAL A 403 3.35 3.19 -24.65
CA VAL A 403 2.43 3.74 -25.65
C VAL A 403 3.16 4.60 -26.68
N PHE A 404 3.78 5.72 -26.29
CA PHE A 404 4.38 6.66 -27.25
C PHE A 404 5.50 6.02 -28.08
N LEU A 405 6.51 5.44 -27.43
CA LEU A 405 7.64 4.84 -28.14
C LEU A 405 7.29 3.53 -28.84
N ARG A 406 6.26 2.83 -28.38
CA ARG A 406 5.84 1.59 -29.01
C ARG A 406 5.01 1.80 -30.26
N TYR A 407 4.05 2.73 -30.22
CA TYR A 407 3.02 2.85 -31.26
C TYR A 407 3.04 4.19 -32.01
N LEU A 408 3.41 5.31 -31.36
CA LEU A 408 3.27 6.64 -31.94
C LEU A 408 4.58 7.20 -32.48
N THR A 409 5.65 7.16 -31.69
CA THR A 409 6.94 7.78 -32.01
C THR A 409 8.12 6.87 -31.68
N PRO A 410 8.30 5.72 -32.40
CA PRO A 410 9.35 4.75 -32.08
C PRO A 410 10.79 5.30 -32.18
N ARG A 411 10.98 6.39 -32.93
CA ARG A 411 12.29 7.01 -33.16
C ARG A 411 12.53 8.30 -32.38
N ALA A 412 11.69 8.55 -31.34
CA ALA A 412 11.83 9.76 -30.53
C ALA A 412 13.22 9.84 -29.88
N ASP A 413 13.87 10.98 -30.02
CA ASP A 413 15.13 11.26 -29.36
C ASP A 413 14.95 11.43 -27.83
N MET A 414 16.05 11.54 -27.11
CA MET A 414 16.06 11.65 -25.67
C MET A 414 15.31 12.91 -25.17
N THR A 415 15.41 14.03 -25.89
CA THR A 415 14.74 15.29 -25.54
C THR A 415 13.23 15.15 -25.67
N GLN A 416 12.78 14.54 -26.77
CA GLN A 416 11.38 14.22 -27.01
C GLN A 416 10.84 13.24 -25.95
N GLN A 417 11.58 12.19 -25.61
CA GLN A 417 11.17 11.23 -24.55
C GLN A 417 10.98 11.92 -23.20
N LYS A 418 11.89 12.81 -22.81
CA LYS A 418 11.75 13.61 -21.58
C LYS A 418 10.56 14.56 -21.65
N LEU A 419 10.33 15.20 -22.79
CA LEU A 419 9.16 16.08 -22.99
C LEU A 419 7.87 15.30 -22.85
N TYR A 420 7.73 14.16 -23.54
CA TYR A 420 6.55 13.29 -23.42
C TYR A 420 6.32 12.82 -22.00
N ALA A 421 7.39 12.47 -21.26
CA ALA A 421 7.27 12.08 -19.86
C ALA A 421 6.74 13.23 -19.00
N ARG A 422 7.25 14.44 -19.16
CA ARG A 422 6.76 15.64 -18.45
C ARG A 422 5.29 15.93 -18.77
N CYS A 423 4.90 15.87 -20.04
CA CYS A 423 3.51 16.05 -20.46
C CYS A 423 2.60 14.96 -19.88
N SER A 424 3.03 13.70 -19.90
CA SER A 424 2.27 12.59 -19.31
C SER A 424 2.13 12.73 -17.79
N MET A 425 3.19 13.09 -17.07
CA MET A 425 3.15 13.38 -15.64
C MET A 425 2.23 14.56 -15.32
N ALA A 426 2.28 15.63 -16.13
CA ALA A 426 1.37 16.77 -16.01
C ALA A 426 -0.09 16.34 -16.19
N ALA A 427 -0.38 15.56 -17.21
CA ALA A 427 -1.73 15.07 -17.48
C ALA A 427 -2.27 14.20 -16.34
N ILE A 428 -1.46 13.29 -15.80
CA ILE A 428 -1.83 12.40 -14.68
C ILE A 428 -2.13 13.21 -13.43
N ILE A 429 -1.19 14.07 -13.01
CA ILE A 429 -1.34 14.81 -11.75
C ILE A 429 -2.44 15.87 -11.84
N PHE A 430 -2.63 16.46 -13.01
CA PHE A 430 -3.72 17.40 -13.26
C PHE A 430 -5.07 16.69 -13.26
N ALA A 431 -5.20 15.52 -13.90
CA ALA A 431 -6.41 14.71 -13.85
C ALA A 431 -6.75 14.29 -12.41
N ALA A 432 -5.75 13.88 -11.65
CA ALA A 432 -5.89 13.54 -10.23
C ALA A 432 -6.37 14.76 -9.40
N LEU A 433 -5.81 15.93 -9.66
CA LEU A 433 -6.17 17.18 -8.99
C LEU A 433 -7.60 17.64 -9.35
N LEU A 434 -7.98 17.55 -10.61
CA LEU A 434 -9.36 17.84 -11.04
C LEU A 434 -10.35 16.91 -10.35
N LEU A 435 -10.07 15.60 -10.34
CA LEU A 435 -10.91 14.61 -9.69
C LEU A 435 -11.04 14.91 -8.18
N ALA A 436 -9.93 15.21 -7.50
CA ALA A 436 -9.87 15.56 -6.09
C ALA A 436 -10.66 16.85 -5.76
N THR A 437 -10.61 17.83 -6.65
CA THR A 437 -11.18 19.17 -6.40
C THR A 437 -12.68 19.21 -6.71
N PHE A 438 -13.11 18.57 -7.80
CA PHE A 438 -14.46 18.73 -8.35
C PHE A 438 -15.36 17.50 -8.21
N ALA A 439 -14.78 16.30 -7.99
CA ALA A 439 -15.53 15.06 -7.89
C ALA A 439 -15.04 14.16 -6.73
N PRO A 440 -15.06 14.64 -5.47
CA PRO A 440 -14.50 13.90 -4.35
C PRO A 440 -15.21 12.56 -4.07
N SER A 441 -16.50 12.44 -4.34
CA SER A 441 -17.24 11.18 -4.21
C SER A 441 -16.81 10.15 -5.26
N ALA A 442 -16.69 10.56 -6.52
CA ALA A 442 -16.19 9.71 -7.59
C ALA A 442 -14.73 9.29 -7.34
N GLN A 443 -13.90 10.21 -6.86
CA GLN A 443 -12.53 9.94 -6.46
C GLN A 443 -12.44 8.86 -5.38
N ALA A 444 -13.27 8.93 -4.35
CA ALA A 444 -13.28 7.94 -3.27
C ALA A 444 -13.68 6.55 -3.79
N GLN A 445 -14.70 6.47 -4.65
CA GLN A 445 -15.13 5.21 -5.28
C GLN A 445 -14.06 4.62 -6.20
N MET A 446 -13.41 5.45 -7.03
CA MET A 446 -12.34 5.00 -7.92
C MET A 446 -11.06 4.66 -7.14
N GLY A 447 -10.78 5.36 -6.05
CA GLY A 447 -9.62 5.12 -5.20
C GLY A 447 -9.66 3.76 -4.50
N SER A 448 -10.85 3.29 -4.13
CA SER A 448 -11.04 1.95 -3.55
C SER A 448 -10.66 0.83 -4.54
N LEU A 449 -10.85 1.05 -5.84
CA LEU A 449 -10.49 0.11 -6.90
C LEU A 449 -8.97 0.00 -7.13
N ALA A 450 -8.23 1.07 -6.89
CA ALA A 450 -6.82 1.19 -7.31
C ALA A 450 -5.95 0.04 -6.82
N LEU A 451 -6.02 -0.27 -5.53
CA LEU A 451 -5.23 -1.35 -4.92
C LEU A 451 -5.72 -2.73 -5.33
N GLY A 452 -7.04 -2.91 -5.42
CA GLY A 452 -7.65 -4.13 -5.92
C GLY A 452 -7.21 -4.46 -7.35
N PHE A 453 -7.13 -3.46 -8.21
CA PHE A 453 -6.66 -3.60 -9.60
C PHE A 453 -5.15 -3.90 -9.67
N SER A 454 -4.33 -3.23 -8.86
CA SER A 454 -2.89 -3.53 -8.80
C SER A 454 -2.62 -4.98 -8.37
N LEU A 455 -3.41 -5.52 -7.45
CA LEU A 455 -3.29 -6.91 -7.02
C LEU A 455 -3.49 -7.89 -8.18
N GLN A 456 -4.32 -7.54 -9.16
CA GLN A 456 -4.59 -8.44 -10.30
C GLN A 456 -3.34 -8.75 -11.14
N LEU A 457 -2.27 -7.98 -11.00
CA LEU A 457 -0.97 -8.30 -11.62
C LEU A 457 -0.24 -9.49 -10.95
N TRP A 458 -0.69 -9.92 -9.77
CA TRP A 458 -0.03 -10.97 -9.00
C TRP A 458 0.12 -12.31 -9.75
N PRO A 459 -0.92 -12.88 -10.42
CA PRO A 459 -0.76 -14.09 -11.23
C PRO A 459 0.19 -13.93 -12.40
N ALA A 460 0.21 -12.74 -13.06
CA ALA A 460 1.16 -12.45 -14.12
C ALA A 460 2.60 -12.45 -13.61
N LEU A 461 2.86 -11.81 -12.47
CA LEU A 461 4.17 -11.79 -11.80
C LEU A 461 4.57 -13.19 -11.32
N ALA A 462 3.61 -13.96 -10.81
CA ALA A 462 3.83 -15.35 -10.41
C ALA A 462 4.23 -16.23 -11.61
N GLY A 463 3.60 -16.03 -12.78
CA GLY A 463 3.97 -16.68 -14.04
C GLY A 463 5.40 -16.38 -14.43
N VAL A 464 5.77 -15.09 -14.49
CA VAL A 464 7.14 -14.66 -14.84
C VAL A 464 8.17 -15.19 -13.83
N CYS A 465 7.87 -15.10 -12.54
CA CYS A 465 8.87 -15.37 -11.51
C CYS A 465 8.96 -16.85 -11.10
N TRP A 466 7.84 -17.62 -11.11
CA TRP A 466 7.76 -18.93 -10.46
C TRP A 466 7.16 -20.04 -11.29
N PHE A 467 6.15 -19.75 -12.12
CA PHE A 467 5.29 -20.76 -12.75
C PHE A 467 5.33 -20.70 -14.28
N PRO A 468 6.32 -21.35 -14.95
CA PRO A 468 6.48 -21.29 -16.42
C PRO A 468 5.31 -21.91 -17.21
N TRP A 469 4.43 -22.65 -16.55
CA TRP A 469 3.24 -23.24 -17.18
C TRP A 469 2.12 -22.23 -17.46
N ILE A 470 2.13 -21.07 -16.78
CA ILE A 470 1.16 -20.01 -17.01
C ILE A 470 1.36 -19.43 -18.42
N THR A 471 0.28 -19.41 -19.22
CA THR A 471 0.31 -18.98 -20.62
C THR A 471 -0.08 -17.52 -20.80
N ARG A 472 0.22 -16.96 -21.97
CA ARG A 472 -0.21 -15.61 -22.37
C ARG A 472 -1.73 -15.44 -22.30
N GLN A 473 -2.46 -16.42 -22.89
CA GLN A 473 -3.92 -16.39 -22.92
C GLN A 473 -4.49 -16.48 -21.50
N GLY A 474 -3.99 -17.43 -20.70
CA GLY A 474 -4.38 -17.55 -19.30
C GLY A 474 -4.16 -16.29 -18.48
N THR A 475 -3.01 -15.67 -18.62
CA THR A 475 -2.70 -14.41 -17.93
C THR A 475 -3.61 -13.27 -18.39
N SER A 476 -3.86 -13.13 -19.68
CA SER A 476 -4.71 -12.06 -20.22
C SER A 476 -6.16 -12.21 -19.80
N VAL A 477 -6.72 -13.42 -19.94
CA VAL A 477 -8.12 -13.71 -19.54
C VAL A 477 -8.27 -13.61 -18.02
N GLY A 478 -7.32 -14.18 -17.26
CA GLY A 478 -7.33 -14.08 -15.80
C GLY A 478 -7.30 -12.63 -15.31
N LEU A 479 -6.42 -11.81 -15.91
CA LEU A 479 -6.31 -10.40 -15.55
C LEU A 479 -7.61 -9.63 -15.85
N ILE A 480 -8.23 -9.84 -17.02
CA ILE A 480 -9.51 -9.23 -17.37
C ILE A 480 -10.61 -9.70 -16.41
N ALA A 481 -10.72 -11.01 -16.16
CA ALA A 481 -11.70 -11.57 -15.23
C ALA A 481 -11.53 -10.99 -13.81
N GLY A 482 -10.28 -10.85 -13.36
CA GLY A 482 -9.97 -10.24 -12.07
C GLY A 482 -10.37 -8.77 -11.98
N LEU A 483 -10.06 -7.98 -13.00
CA LEU A 483 -10.45 -6.56 -13.07
C LEU A 483 -11.98 -6.39 -13.07
N LEU A 484 -12.70 -7.21 -13.83
CA LEU A 484 -14.17 -7.22 -13.84
C LEU A 484 -14.72 -7.67 -12.47
N GLY A 485 -14.12 -8.68 -11.84
CA GLY A 485 -14.48 -9.13 -10.50
C GLY A 485 -14.36 -8.01 -9.46
N VAL A 486 -13.26 -7.26 -9.49
CA VAL A 486 -13.09 -6.08 -8.61
C VAL A 486 -14.14 -5.02 -8.93
N LEU A 487 -14.35 -4.69 -10.20
CA LEU A 487 -15.28 -3.64 -10.62
C LEU A 487 -16.72 -3.95 -10.17
N PHE A 488 -17.23 -5.15 -10.46
CA PHE A 488 -18.62 -5.51 -10.19
C PHE A 488 -18.93 -5.88 -8.73
N THR A 489 -17.93 -5.89 -7.86
CA THR A 489 -18.10 -6.05 -6.42
C THR A 489 -17.77 -4.78 -5.64
N GLU A 490 -17.60 -3.64 -6.34
CA GLU A 490 -17.40 -2.30 -5.77
C GLU A 490 -18.53 -1.35 -6.14
N THR A 491 -18.62 -0.24 -5.40
CA THR A 491 -19.66 0.79 -5.57
C THR A 491 -19.72 1.33 -7.00
N LEU A 492 -18.55 1.52 -7.65
CA LEU A 492 -18.51 2.04 -9.02
C LEU A 492 -19.20 1.10 -10.02
N GLY A 493 -18.97 -0.21 -9.90
CA GLY A 493 -19.63 -1.21 -10.74
C GLY A 493 -21.14 -1.22 -10.55
N ASN A 494 -21.60 -1.16 -9.29
CA ASN A 494 -23.03 -1.03 -8.97
C ASN A 494 -23.62 0.25 -9.60
N THR A 495 -22.95 1.40 -9.46
CA THR A 495 -23.41 2.66 -10.04
C THR A 495 -23.50 2.58 -11.57
N VAL A 496 -22.52 1.98 -12.23
CA VAL A 496 -22.53 1.80 -13.69
C VAL A 496 -23.66 0.87 -14.12
N CYS A 497 -23.87 -0.26 -13.42
CA CYS A 497 -24.95 -1.18 -13.74
C CYS A 497 -26.32 -0.56 -13.53
N SER A 498 -26.55 0.15 -12.42
CA SER A 498 -27.81 0.88 -12.17
C SER A 498 -28.08 1.95 -13.22
N PHE A 499 -27.04 2.66 -13.68
CA PHE A 499 -27.18 3.62 -14.79
C PHE A 499 -27.60 2.93 -16.11
N LEU A 500 -27.19 1.67 -16.34
CA LEU A 500 -27.57 0.87 -17.50
C LEU A 500 -28.93 0.14 -17.32
N GLY A 501 -29.60 0.35 -16.18
CA GLY A 501 -30.89 -0.28 -15.87
C GLY A 501 -30.79 -1.69 -15.28
N PHE A 502 -29.63 -2.10 -14.78
CA PHE A 502 -29.38 -3.39 -14.13
C PHE A 502 -28.97 -3.16 -12.69
N ASP A 503 -29.70 -3.72 -11.73
CA ASP A 503 -29.29 -3.73 -10.33
C ASP A 503 -28.58 -5.03 -10.01
N LEU A 504 -27.34 -4.94 -9.49
CA LEU A 504 -26.59 -6.10 -9.06
C LEU A 504 -27.16 -6.59 -7.71
N PRO A 505 -27.54 -7.87 -7.60
CA PRO A 505 -28.26 -8.36 -6.42
C PRO A 505 -27.38 -8.50 -5.18
N TRP A 506 -26.06 -8.41 -5.34
CA TRP A 506 -25.10 -8.64 -4.24
C TRP A 506 -24.54 -7.36 -3.61
N GLY A 507 -24.74 -6.19 -4.20
CA GLY A 507 -24.27 -4.92 -3.64
C GLY A 507 -22.73 -4.80 -3.60
N ARG A 508 -22.23 -4.00 -2.65
CA ARG A 508 -20.79 -3.83 -2.39
C ARG A 508 -20.28 -4.91 -1.44
N TRP A 509 -19.11 -5.49 -1.74
CA TRP A 509 -18.40 -6.48 -0.90
C TRP A 509 -19.27 -7.68 -0.50
N PRO A 510 -19.75 -8.46 -1.47
CA PRO A 510 -20.58 -9.63 -1.19
C PRO A 510 -19.97 -10.53 -0.13
N TRP A 511 -20.76 -11.00 0.82
CA TRP A 511 -20.33 -11.86 1.92
C TRP A 511 -19.23 -11.27 2.80
N THR A 512 -19.16 -9.94 2.90
CA THR A 512 -18.09 -9.25 3.61
C THR A 512 -16.68 -9.67 3.12
N ILE A 513 -16.53 -9.89 1.82
CA ILE A 513 -15.25 -10.13 1.14
C ILE A 513 -14.95 -8.90 0.30
N HIS A 514 -13.81 -8.27 0.56
CA HIS A 514 -13.35 -7.12 -0.22
C HIS A 514 -13.24 -7.47 -1.72
N SER A 515 -13.55 -6.54 -2.60
CA SER A 515 -13.54 -6.72 -4.05
C SER A 515 -12.22 -7.29 -4.61
N ALA A 516 -11.08 -6.93 -4.00
CA ALA A 516 -9.79 -7.51 -4.35
C ALA A 516 -9.75 -9.04 -4.14
N GLY A 517 -10.45 -9.56 -3.11
CA GLY A 517 -10.57 -10.99 -2.86
C GLY A 517 -11.35 -11.71 -3.97
N TRP A 518 -12.49 -11.15 -4.38
CA TRP A 518 -13.27 -11.66 -5.50
C TRP A 518 -12.48 -11.59 -6.81
N GLY A 519 -11.83 -10.45 -7.06
CA GLY A 519 -11.01 -10.26 -8.26
C GLY A 519 -9.86 -11.26 -8.35
N ILE A 520 -9.07 -11.43 -7.27
CA ILE A 520 -7.91 -12.35 -7.31
C ILE A 520 -8.36 -13.81 -7.42
N PHE A 521 -9.49 -14.18 -6.82
CA PHE A 521 -10.07 -15.51 -6.96
C PHE A 521 -10.43 -15.79 -8.43
N LEU A 522 -11.22 -14.91 -9.06
CA LEU A 522 -11.59 -15.05 -10.47
C LEU A 522 -10.38 -15.04 -11.40
N ASN A 523 -9.40 -14.20 -11.11
CA ASN A 523 -8.15 -14.11 -11.87
C ASN A 523 -7.37 -15.43 -11.80
N ILE A 524 -7.12 -15.96 -10.60
CA ILE A 524 -6.36 -17.21 -10.42
C ILE A 524 -7.08 -18.38 -11.08
N VAL A 525 -8.39 -18.52 -10.88
CA VAL A 525 -9.19 -19.60 -11.49
C VAL A 525 -9.15 -19.51 -13.02
N SER A 526 -9.47 -18.35 -13.59
CA SER A 526 -9.48 -18.14 -15.04
C SER A 526 -8.08 -18.30 -15.65
N CYS A 527 -7.06 -17.73 -15.01
CA CYS A 527 -5.68 -17.87 -15.43
C CYS A 527 -5.23 -19.34 -15.47
N THR A 528 -5.55 -20.09 -14.42
CA THR A 528 -5.18 -21.52 -14.31
C THR A 528 -5.89 -22.37 -15.36
N VAL A 529 -7.22 -22.24 -15.44
CA VAL A 529 -8.05 -23.04 -16.39
C VAL A 529 -7.64 -22.74 -17.84
N VAL A 530 -7.55 -21.46 -18.20
CA VAL A 530 -7.18 -21.08 -19.57
C VAL A 530 -5.73 -21.44 -19.88
N SER A 531 -4.79 -21.34 -18.92
CA SER A 531 -3.41 -21.77 -19.12
C SER A 531 -3.30 -23.28 -19.34
N TRP A 532 -4.15 -24.07 -18.70
CA TRP A 532 -4.19 -25.52 -18.88
C TRP A 532 -4.70 -25.90 -20.27
N ILE A 533 -5.73 -25.23 -20.79
CA ILE A 533 -6.32 -25.47 -22.09
C ILE A 533 -5.44 -24.93 -23.22
N SER A 534 -4.77 -23.79 -23.03
CA SER A 534 -4.04 -23.06 -24.07
C SER A 534 -2.52 -23.34 -24.08
N ALA A 535 -2.09 -24.51 -23.60
CA ALA A 535 -0.67 -24.86 -23.52
C ALA A 535 -0.03 -24.98 -24.91
N ASP A 536 0.70 -23.92 -25.34
CA ASP A 536 1.47 -23.93 -26.60
C ASP A 536 2.93 -24.36 -26.34
N ARG A 537 3.45 -25.24 -27.22
CA ARG A 537 4.81 -25.77 -27.13
C ARG A 537 5.87 -24.69 -27.42
N HIS A 538 5.64 -23.82 -28.40
CA HIS A 538 6.58 -22.78 -28.81
C HIS A 538 6.78 -21.73 -27.68
N ASP A 539 5.69 -21.23 -27.14
CA ASP A 539 5.72 -20.29 -26.02
C ASP A 539 6.33 -20.90 -24.74
N ARG A 540 6.19 -22.23 -24.56
CA ARG A 540 6.82 -22.93 -23.43
C ARG A 540 8.34 -22.89 -23.50
N VAL A 541 8.94 -23.07 -24.69
CA VAL A 541 10.40 -23.01 -24.88
C VAL A 541 10.94 -21.63 -24.53
N ARG A 542 10.29 -20.57 -25.03
CA ARG A 542 10.68 -19.19 -24.70
C ARG A 542 10.63 -18.93 -23.19
N ARG A 543 9.54 -19.25 -22.51
CA ARG A 543 9.41 -19.07 -21.06
C ARG A 543 10.45 -19.90 -20.28
N ALA A 544 10.77 -21.10 -20.73
CA ALA A 544 11.78 -21.95 -20.12
C ALA A 544 13.17 -21.29 -20.11
N GLN A 545 13.53 -20.49 -21.11
CA GLN A 545 14.80 -19.76 -21.15
C GLN A 545 14.92 -18.75 -20.00
N PHE A 546 13.85 -18.00 -19.69
CA PHE A 546 13.84 -17.09 -18.54
C PHE A 546 13.97 -17.85 -17.22
N HIS A 547 13.28 -18.98 -17.08
CA HIS A 547 13.38 -19.81 -15.87
C HIS A 547 14.71 -20.53 -15.73
N ALA A 548 15.40 -20.85 -16.83
CA ALA A 548 16.78 -21.35 -16.82
C ALA A 548 17.74 -20.31 -16.23
N LEU A 549 17.59 -19.02 -16.58
CA LEU A 549 18.33 -17.93 -15.96
C LEU A 549 18.13 -17.90 -14.44
N PHE A 550 16.89 -18.03 -13.96
CA PHE A 550 16.61 -18.09 -12.52
C PHE A 550 17.22 -19.33 -11.85
N ALA A 551 17.22 -20.47 -12.55
CA ALA A 551 17.83 -21.70 -12.04
C ALA A 551 19.34 -21.57 -11.86
N GLN A 552 19.99 -20.79 -12.70
CA GLN A 552 21.45 -20.54 -12.65
C GLN A 552 21.83 -19.49 -11.60
N THR A 553 21.01 -18.44 -11.43
CA THR A 553 21.41 -17.23 -10.68
C THR A 553 20.75 -17.06 -9.32
N VAL A 554 19.48 -17.41 -9.18
CA VAL A 554 18.67 -17.17 -7.95
C VAL A 554 18.04 -18.44 -7.38
N ALA A 555 18.47 -19.60 -7.84
CA ALA A 555 17.97 -20.87 -7.32
C ALA A 555 18.37 -21.03 -5.85
N ILE A 556 17.43 -21.60 -5.09
CA ILE A 556 17.72 -22.03 -3.70
C ILE A 556 18.77 -23.14 -3.76
N ALA A 557 19.82 -23.00 -2.95
CA ALA A 557 20.88 -24.00 -2.84
C ALA A 557 20.27 -25.42 -2.64
N PRO A 558 20.80 -26.46 -3.30
CA PRO A 558 20.23 -27.81 -3.23
C PRO A 558 20.00 -28.30 -1.80
N LYS A 559 20.94 -28.01 -0.88
CA LYS A 559 20.87 -28.32 0.55
C LYS A 559 19.70 -27.66 1.29
N LYS A 560 19.07 -26.61 0.72
CA LYS A 560 17.95 -25.87 1.33
C LYS A 560 16.60 -26.16 0.67
N ARG A 561 16.55 -27.00 -0.37
CA ARG A 561 15.29 -27.29 -1.10
C ARG A 561 14.23 -27.96 -0.23
N PHE A 562 14.62 -28.71 0.79
CA PHE A 562 13.72 -29.34 1.77
C PHE A 562 12.92 -28.32 2.61
N LEU A 563 13.39 -27.06 2.68
CA LEU A 563 12.70 -25.99 3.39
C LEU A 563 11.48 -25.44 2.62
N ARG A 564 11.31 -25.76 1.32
CA ARG A 564 10.19 -25.27 0.52
C ARG A 564 8.82 -25.64 1.08
N PRO A 565 8.53 -26.94 1.39
CA PRO A 565 7.24 -27.28 2.00
C PRO A 565 7.06 -26.60 3.36
N VAL A 566 8.11 -26.49 4.16
CA VAL A 566 8.06 -25.78 5.46
C VAL A 566 7.66 -24.30 5.24
N ALA A 567 8.28 -23.62 4.25
CA ALA A 567 7.94 -22.24 3.93
C ALA A 567 6.46 -22.07 3.53
N TRP A 568 5.95 -22.96 2.68
CA TRP A 568 4.55 -22.97 2.28
C TRP A 568 3.62 -23.21 3.46
N SER A 569 3.89 -24.24 4.27
CA SER A 569 3.07 -24.58 5.43
C SER A 569 3.02 -23.45 6.44
N LEU A 570 4.18 -22.87 6.79
CA LEU A 570 4.24 -21.74 7.74
C LEU A 570 3.46 -20.51 7.21
N THR A 571 3.61 -20.20 5.93
CA THR A 571 2.90 -19.05 5.32
C THR A 571 1.40 -19.28 5.30
N LEU A 572 0.92 -20.47 4.92
CA LEU A 572 -0.50 -20.79 4.89
C LEU A 572 -1.11 -20.82 6.31
N ILE A 573 -0.42 -21.41 7.27
CA ILE A 573 -0.85 -21.42 8.68
C ILE A 573 -0.95 -19.97 9.20
N TRP A 574 0.05 -19.15 8.88
CA TRP A 574 0.04 -17.75 9.27
C TRP A 574 -1.16 -16.98 8.67
N PHE A 575 -1.43 -17.12 7.37
CA PHE A 575 -2.59 -16.49 6.75
C PHE A 575 -3.91 -16.96 7.36
N PHE A 576 -4.02 -18.26 7.67
CA PHE A 576 -5.23 -18.83 8.26
C PHE A 576 -5.51 -18.28 9.66
N PHE A 577 -4.53 -18.24 10.54
CA PHE A 577 -4.72 -17.85 11.95
C PHE A 577 -4.52 -16.35 12.21
N ALA A 578 -3.67 -15.66 11.46
CA ALA A 578 -3.42 -14.23 11.69
C ALA A 578 -4.57 -13.34 11.22
N MET A 579 -5.17 -13.64 10.07
CA MET A 579 -6.19 -12.79 9.45
C MET A 579 -7.30 -13.55 8.72
N GLY A 580 -7.14 -14.85 8.52
CA GLY A 580 -8.14 -15.72 7.92
C GLY A 580 -9.15 -16.25 8.95
N PRO A 581 -9.87 -17.34 8.62
CA PRO A 581 -10.92 -17.90 9.48
C PRO A 581 -10.49 -18.18 10.93
N GLY A 582 -9.24 -18.57 11.14
CA GLY A 582 -8.68 -18.84 12.47
C GLY A 582 -8.46 -17.59 13.34
N ALA A 583 -8.51 -16.38 12.75
CA ALA A 583 -8.33 -15.13 13.51
C ALA A 583 -9.41 -14.89 14.57
N ILE A 584 -10.60 -15.49 14.39
CA ILE A 584 -11.71 -15.43 15.35
C ILE A 584 -11.30 -16.01 16.72
N LEU A 585 -10.40 -17.00 16.74
CA LEU A 585 -9.89 -17.56 17.99
C LEU A 585 -9.20 -16.50 18.85
N GLY A 586 -8.65 -15.45 18.22
CA GLY A 586 -8.05 -14.31 18.89
C GLY A 586 -9.03 -13.50 19.73
N ASN A 587 -10.34 -13.62 19.52
CA ASN A 587 -11.32 -12.89 20.33
C ASN A 587 -11.22 -13.24 21.82
N ASP A 588 -11.07 -14.53 22.16
CA ASP A 588 -11.23 -15.02 23.53
C ASP A 588 -10.09 -15.92 24.03
N LEU A 589 -9.28 -16.49 23.13
CA LEU A 589 -8.28 -17.51 23.46
C LEU A 589 -7.24 -17.04 24.50
N LEU A 590 -6.89 -15.75 24.48
CA LEU A 590 -5.91 -15.16 25.38
C LEU A 590 -6.56 -14.36 26.54
N GLY A 591 -7.85 -14.60 26.78
CA GLY A 591 -8.65 -13.99 27.85
C GLY A 591 -9.84 -13.23 27.30
N ALA A 592 -11.04 -13.56 27.79
CA ALA A 592 -12.28 -12.94 27.33
C ALA A 592 -12.27 -11.41 27.57
N PRO A 593 -12.83 -10.58 26.70
CA PRO A 593 -12.75 -9.11 26.79
C PRO A 593 -13.34 -8.51 28.07
N ASN A 594 -14.32 -9.18 28.67
CA ASN A 594 -15.03 -8.73 29.88
C ASN A 594 -14.30 -9.07 31.19
N VAL A 595 -13.27 -9.91 31.15
CA VAL A 595 -12.57 -10.39 32.39
C VAL A 595 -11.63 -9.32 32.95
N GLY A 596 -11.13 -8.45 32.12
CA GLY A 596 -10.21 -7.37 32.48
C GLY A 596 -8.73 -7.76 32.53
N PRO A 597 -7.84 -6.80 32.80
CA PRO A 597 -6.39 -6.97 32.66
C PRO A 597 -5.79 -8.12 33.49
N LYS A 598 -6.41 -8.47 34.62
CA LYS A 598 -5.96 -9.59 35.46
C LYS A 598 -6.22 -10.98 34.83
N GLY A 599 -7.22 -11.08 33.97
CA GLY A 599 -7.58 -12.29 33.25
C GLY A 599 -7.03 -12.35 31.82
N TRP A 600 -6.38 -11.29 31.35
CA TRP A 600 -5.79 -11.21 30.02
C TRP A 600 -4.33 -11.61 30.03
N ILE A 601 -3.91 -12.42 29.08
CA ILE A 601 -2.48 -12.67 28.83
C ILE A 601 -1.85 -11.34 28.37
N MET A 602 -0.70 -10.99 28.92
CA MET A 602 -0.01 -9.70 28.70
C MET A 602 -0.77 -8.45 29.20
N GLY A 603 -1.89 -8.59 29.90
CA GLY A 603 -2.67 -7.47 30.44
C GLY A 603 -3.36 -6.59 29.39
N VAL A 604 -3.52 -7.06 28.17
CA VAL A 604 -4.21 -6.38 27.06
C VAL A 604 -5.31 -7.28 26.47
N PRO A 605 -6.35 -6.72 25.81
CA PRO A 605 -7.42 -7.52 25.21
C PRO A 605 -6.90 -8.66 24.33
N SER A 606 -7.57 -9.82 24.39
CA SER A 606 -7.15 -11.04 23.68
C SER A 606 -6.81 -10.81 22.22
N LEU A 607 -7.70 -10.11 21.48
CA LEU A 607 -7.49 -9.85 20.06
C LEU A 607 -6.25 -8.97 19.79
N TRP A 608 -5.91 -8.05 20.69
CA TRP A 608 -4.68 -7.26 20.57
C TRP A 608 -3.43 -8.10 20.87
N ALA A 609 -3.46 -8.94 21.91
CA ALA A 609 -2.38 -9.89 22.20
C ALA A 609 -2.17 -10.88 21.03
N TRP A 610 -3.27 -11.36 20.43
CA TRP A 610 -3.27 -12.20 19.23
C TRP A 610 -2.59 -11.50 18.06
N GLN A 611 -2.91 -10.25 17.80
CA GLN A 611 -2.31 -9.43 16.75
C GLN A 611 -0.80 -9.27 16.96
N MET A 612 -0.35 -8.93 18.17
CA MET A 612 1.08 -8.81 18.50
C MET A 612 1.84 -10.11 18.27
N MET A 613 1.26 -11.23 18.70
CA MET A 613 1.85 -12.55 18.51
C MET A 613 2.00 -12.90 17.02
N TRP A 614 0.93 -12.74 16.24
CA TRP A 614 0.96 -13.06 14.81
C TRP A 614 1.77 -12.06 13.99
N TRP A 615 1.84 -10.81 14.41
CA TRP A 615 2.78 -9.86 13.83
C TRP A 615 4.23 -10.33 14.04
N ALA A 616 4.64 -10.68 15.25
CA ALA A 616 5.99 -11.14 15.52
C ALA A 616 6.33 -12.42 14.75
N LEU A 617 5.41 -13.39 14.69
CA LEU A 617 5.56 -14.60 13.87
C LEU A 617 5.64 -14.27 12.37
N GLY A 618 4.89 -13.28 11.90
CA GLY A 618 4.93 -12.81 10.52
C GLY A 618 6.28 -12.19 10.15
N VAL A 619 6.89 -11.41 11.05
CA VAL A 619 8.25 -10.89 10.88
C VAL A 619 9.26 -12.04 10.77
N LEU A 620 9.14 -13.08 11.62
CA LEU A 620 10.00 -14.26 11.56
C LEU A 620 9.82 -15.05 10.25
N ILE A 621 8.59 -15.17 9.74
CA ILE A 621 8.32 -15.80 8.44
C ILE A 621 8.97 -15.01 7.32
N LEU A 622 8.79 -13.68 7.30
CA LEU A 622 9.45 -12.85 6.29
C LEU A 622 10.99 -12.94 6.37
N TRP A 623 11.55 -12.94 7.58
CA TRP A 623 12.98 -13.16 7.76
C TRP A 623 13.39 -14.53 7.20
N PHE A 624 12.64 -15.58 7.49
CA PHE A 624 12.89 -16.92 6.97
C PHE A 624 12.88 -16.96 5.45
N LEU A 625 11.86 -16.37 4.80
CA LEU A 625 11.75 -16.31 3.35
C LEU A 625 12.84 -15.43 2.71
N ALA A 626 13.05 -14.23 3.24
CA ALA A 626 13.99 -13.26 2.68
C ALA A 626 15.45 -13.73 2.79
N TYR A 627 15.85 -14.19 3.97
CA TYR A 627 17.26 -14.51 4.26
C TYR A 627 17.56 -16.00 4.23
N ARG A 628 16.78 -16.84 4.93
CA ARG A 628 17.07 -18.28 4.98
C ARG A 628 16.81 -18.98 3.66
N MET A 629 15.68 -18.61 2.99
CA MET A 629 15.31 -19.07 1.65
C MET A 629 16.00 -18.26 0.54
N GLN A 630 16.78 -17.23 0.89
CA GLN A 630 17.57 -16.39 -0.04
C GLN A 630 16.74 -15.65 -1.09
N MET A 631 15.45 -15.36 -0.79
CA MET A 631 14.57 -14.73 -1.77
C MET A 631 14.86 -13.22 -1.95
N SER A 632 15.49 -12.56 -0.95
CA SER A 632 15.81 -11.13 -0.98
C SER A 632 17.28 -10.81 -0.67
N THR A 633 18.15 -11.82 -0.62
CA THR A 633 19.59 -11.63 -0.39
C THR A 633 20.32 -11.31 -1.71
N PRO A 634 21.53 -10.70 -1.65
CA PRO A 634 22.40 -10.53 -2.82
C PRO A 634 22.65 -11.84 -3.56
N LEU A 635 23.03 -11.73 -4.83
CA LEU A 635 23.47 -12.89 -5.61
C LEU A 635 24.84 -13.37 -5.09
N GLN A 636 25.03 -14.69 -5.07
CA GLN A 636 26.31 -15.32 -4.76
C GLN A 636 27.04 -15.56 -6.08
N GLY A 637 28.22 -14.98 -6.27
CA GLY A 637 29.08 -15.15 -7.44
C GLY A 637 29.48 -13.84 -8.13
N ASP A 638 30.41 -13.92 -9.08
CA ASP A 638 31.05 -12.78 -9.71
C ASP A 638 30.08 -11.81 -10.42
N ASN A 639 30.48 -10.54 -10.44
CA ASN A 639 29.77 -9.40 -11.00
C ASN A 639 29.45 -9.48 -12.51
N LEU A 640 29.86 -10.51 -13.21
CA LEU A 640 29.69 -10.72 -14.65
C LEU A 640 28.22 -10.80 -15.14
N PHE A 641 27.26 -11.03 -14.23
CA PHE A 641 25.84 -11.09 -14.57
C PHE A 641 25.11 -9.74 -14.53
N TYR A 642 25.82 -8.66 -14.18
CA TYR A 642 25.24 -7.33 -14.01
C TYR A 642 25.32 -6.45 -15.26
N GLU A 643 26.09 -6.85 -16.28
CA GLU A 643 26.18 -6.11 -17.54
C GLU A 643 24.96 -6.44 -18.41
N ALA A 644 24.25 -5.39 -18.84
CA ALA A 644 23.17 -5.53 -19.81
C ALA A 644 23.75 -6.06 -21.14
N VAL A 645 23.22 -7.16 -21.63
CA VAL A 645 23.46 -7.58 -23.01
C VAL A 645 22.72 -6.59 -23.92
N PRO A 646 23.38 -5.96 -24.89
CA PRO A 646 22.71 -5.11 -25.85
C PRO A 646 21.56 -5.86 -26.51
N THR A 647 20.37 -5.28 -26.51
CA THR A 647 19.13 -5.87 -27.02
C THR A 647 19.15 -6.19 -28.53
N HIS A 648 20.23 -5.87 -29.23
CA HIS A 648 20.41 -6.12 -30.67
C HIS A 648 20.96 -7.49 -31.04
N SER A 649 21.32 -8.36 -30.09
CA SER A 649 21.95 -9.66 -30.40
C SER A 649 21.04 -10.88 -30.25
N ILE A 650 19.73 -10.71 -30.02
CA ILE A 650 18.75 -11.79 -30.17
C ILE A 650 17.98 -11.58 -31.49
N SER A 651 18.71 -11.48 -32.58
CA SER A 651 18.17 -11.87 -33.87
C SER A 651 18.06 -13.40 -33.80
N ILE A 652 16.85 -13.89 -33.66
CA ILE A 652 16.53 -15.28 -33.98
C ILE A 652 17.03 -15.46 -35.42
N SER A 653 18.11 -16.21 -35.60
CA SER A 653 18.49 -16.68 -36.91
C SER A 653 17.28 -17.38 -37.49
N LYS A 654 16.65 -16.73 -38.47
CA LYS A 654 15.82 -17.41 -39.44
C LYS A 654 16.78 -18.24 -40.28
N GLU A 655 17.13 -19.40 -39.81
CA GLU A 655 17.77 -20.40 -40.63
C GLU A 655 16.86 -21.62 -40.67
N SER A 656 16.39 -21.78 -41.90
CA SER A 656 16.10 -22.93 -42.70
C SER A 656 14.91 -23.81 -42.34
N SER A 657 14.00 -23.72 -43.27
CA SER A 657 13.15 -24.76 -43.94
C SER A 657 12.35 -25.68 -43.04
#